data_52c273ffa66ff0ba8181e9fc8d28a9ec
#
_entry.id   52c273ffa66ff0ba8181e9fc8d28a9ec
#
_cell.length_a   1.000
_cell.length_b   1.000
_cell.length_c   1.000
_cell.angle_alpha   90.00
_cell.angle_beta   90.00
_cell.angle_gamma   90.00
#
_symmetry.space_group_name_H-M   'P 1'
#
loop_
_entity.id
_entity.type
_entity.pdbx_description
1 polymer ?
#
loop_
_entity_poly.entity_id
_entity_poly.type
_entity_poly.pdbx_seq_one_letter_code
_entity_poly.pdbx_strand_id
1 'polypeptide(L)'
;MALASIFGPALLDDENLTSNNRANAGGLLIADGGFGGVLEIKQQDISVVINNGIAVTEISQVFLNTENRIVEALYTFPVPNGASVSNFSMVINGKEMVGEVVEKKRARQIYDSYKSTKRDPGLLEQVNYKTFELRVFPIQPQAEQHIKIVYYQQLDFDHNNATYVYPLATTTKAVINEKTSGRFSMTMDIKSQIPITKVYSPSHSQDFVINAHNDNYSRANMEITAGDLSRDVVIAFDTERPHTGVDLIANKQADEDGYFMLTMTAGKELEEYGAGMDYVFVVDISGSMADQGKLRLATSVVDAFVDELGVEDRFEIIAFNNAPNLHFQSLQSAVDDNKKSAAEFLKDQRAVGGTVLRPAITTAYKYKDADRPLNVVVLSDGMTQQNEQAELIGLIGNAPSSTRVFCVGIGNEVNRPLLKQLSERAGGLAAFVSLQDDFKRQSQAFRRKLMRPVATNVRIKLNGVETYDVLPEVLPDLFYGAPLRMIGRYKQGGVSQVSVSGEVMGKPFEQKIDINLPKSSDDNPEIERMWAYCRVEQLMSQMRERGASPEKEAEIVRLCEGFSIASEYASFIVLENDSEYQRWSIQRRNATRVRRDDAARNRLQVQLERLREQSLADIGPSKSPSSSKPVDTLSDSSSAPIAERTPVANRPSDLFLPTTNPSAPIASDSASSAPQTRFNESSRNVQRPSGGGGGGGAIDPISCAIALGMAGASAWAAGRRRSTKSEPSETKN
;
A
#
# COMPACT_ATOMS: atom_id res chain seq x y z
N MET A 1 -58.43 -13.64 38.73
CA MET A 1 -58.73 -13.05 37.43
C MET A 1 -57.54 -12.17 37.07
N ALA A 2 -56.62 -12.66 36.45
CA ALA A 2 -56.17 -12.78 35.09
C ALA A 2 -56.25 -11.46 34.31
N LEU A 3 -55.08 -10.93 33.98
CA LEU A 3 -54.76 -10.42 32.67
C LEU A 3 -53.24 -10.21 32.62
N ALA A 4 -52.56 -11.20 32.08
CA ALA A 4 -51.17 -11.11 31.61
C ALA A 4 -51.18 -10.35 30.30
N SER A 5 -50.38 -9.30 30.17
CA SER A 5 -50.06 -8.63 28.91
C SER A 5 -48.68 -9.07 28.44
N ILE A 6 -48.72 -9.76 27.39
CA ILE A 6 -47.61 -10.24 26.59
C ILE A 6 -47.02 -9.07 25.82
N PHE A 7 -45.77 -8.72 26.10
CA PHE A 7 -44.88 -8.06 25.14
C PHE A 7 -43.67 -8.99 24.91
N GLY A 8 -43.76 -9.75 23.82
CA GLY A 8 -42.63 -10.41 23.24
C GLY A 8 -41.72 -9.42 22.54
N PRO A 9 -40.41 -9.67 22.45
CA PRO A 9 -39.51 -8.85 21.69
C PRO A 9 -39.86 -8.98 20.19
N ALA A 10 -40.13 -7.84 19.56
CA ALA A 10 -40.21 -7.77 18.10
C ALA A 10 -38.86 -8.16 17.51
N LEU A 11 -38.82 -9.36 16.96
CA LEU A 11 -37.82 -9.74 15.99
C LEU A 11 -38.02 -8.81 14.79
N LEU A 12 -37.16 -7.82 14.66
CA LEU A 12 -37.02 -7.07 13.43
C LEU A 12 -36.52 -8.06 12.39
N ASP A 13 -37.35 -8.34 11.41
CA ASP A 13 -37.01 -9.14 10.25
C ASP A 13 -35.80 -8.53 9.54
N ASP A 14 -34.67 -9.15 9.70
CA ASP A 14 -33.38 -8.85 9.06
C ASP A 14 -33.35 -9.24 7.58
N GLU A 15 -34.46 -9.79 7.05
CA GLU A 15 -34.52 -10.27 5.67
C GLU A 15 -34.71 -9.18 4.60
N ASN A 16 -35.05 -7.95 4.98
CA ASN A 16 -35.23 -6.86 3.98
C ASN A 16 -34.01 -5.95 3.80
N LEU A 17 -32.94 -6.12 4.57
CA LEU A 17 -31.67 -5.40 4.38
C LEU A 17 -30.64 -6.18 3.54
N THR A 18 -30.91 -7.45 3.26
CA THR A 18 -29.96 -8.32 2.54
C THR A 18 -30.19 -8.39 1.03
N SER A 19 -31.27 -7.81 0.49
CA SER A 19 -31.59 -7.99 -0.93
C SER A 19 -31.13 -6.89 -1.88
N ASN A 20 -30.60 -5.75 -1.40
CA ASN A 20 -30.23 -4.64 -2.30
C ASN A 20 -28.75 -4.20 -2.27
N ASN A 21 -27.87 -4.83 -1.51
CA ASN A 21 -26.44 -4.46 -1.44
C ASN A 21 -25.50 -5.67 -1.45
N ARG A 22 -25.76 -6.68 -2.30
CA ARG A 22 -24.74 -7.68 -2.60
C ARG A 22 -23.74 -7.05 -3.56
N ALA A 23 -22.59 -6.67 -3.03
CA ALA A 23 -21.43 -6.34 -3.83
C ALA A 23 -21.06 -7.56 -4.68
N ASN A 24 -20.97 -7.38 -5.99
CA ASN A 24 -20.67 -8.48 -6.90
C ASN A 24 -19.21 -8.86 -6.83
N ALA A 25 -19.03 -10.14 -6.75
CA ALA A 25 -17.79 -10.83 -6.63
C ALA A 25 -17.04 -11.00 -7.95
N GLY A 26 -15.72 -11.02 -7.86
CA GLY A 26 -14.86 -11.62 -8.86
C GLY A 26 -14.79 -10.97 -10.23
N GLY A 27 -14.77 -9.65 -10.29
CA GLY A 27 -14.60 -8.95 -11.56
C GLY A 27 -15.84 -8.93 -12.44
N LEU A 28 -16.23 -7.75 -12.92
CA LEU A 28 -17.34 -7.61 -13.87
C LEU A 28 -16.90 -8.07 -15.24
N LEU A 29 -17.38 -9.22 -15.69
CA LEU A 29 -17.15 -9.74 -17.03
C LEU A 29 -18.35 -9.43 -17.92
N ILE A 30 -18.19 -8.51 -18.87
CA ILE A 30 -19.23 -8.13 -19.82
C ILE A 30 -18.79 -8.53 -21.22
N ALA A 31 -19.68 -9.17 -21.98
CA ALA A 31 -19.51 -9.31 -23.42
C ALA A 31 -19.96 -7.99 -24.09
N ASP A 32 -19.07 -7.32 -24.83
CA ASP A 32 -19.38 -6.08 -25.54
C ASP A 32 -20.19 -6.39 -26.83
N GLY A 33 -21.14 -5.54 -27.07
CA GLY A 33 -22.04 -5.60 -28.21
C GLY A 33 -23.46 -5.11 -27.88
N GLY A 34 -23.64 -4.53 -26.69
CA GLY A 34 -24.90 -3.87 -26.28
C GLY A 34 -26.07 -4.81 -25.95
N PHE A 35 -25.90 -6.12 -26.01
CA PHE A 35 -26.93 -7.12 -25.76
C PHE A 35 -26.40 -8.29 -24.91
N GLY A 36 -26.01 -8.00 -23.68
CA GLY A 36 -25.92 -8.90 -22.55
C GLY A 36 -25.54 -10.36 -22.79
N GLY A 37 -24.35 -10.65 -23.28
CA GLY A 37 -23.77 -11.98 -23.25
C GLY A 37 -22.95 -12.18 -22.00
N VAL A 38 -23.10 -13.31 -21.33
CA VAL A 38 -22.34 -13.64 -20.12
C VAL A 38 -21.16 -14.53 -20.51
N LEU A 39 -19.95 -14.00 -20.30
CA LEU A 39 -18.77 -14.85 -20.28
C LEU A 39 -18.68 -15.53 -18.91
N GLU A 40 -18.28 -16.79 -18.92
CA GLU A 40 -18.14 -17.58 -17.71
C GLU A 40 -16.67 -17.66 -17.29
N ILE A 41 -16.40 -17.46 -16.00
CA ILE A 41 -15.07 -17.78 -15.44
C ILE A 41 -15.07 -19.29 -15.18
N LYS A 42 -14.46 -20.04 -16.09
CA LYS A 42 -14.39 -21.48 -15.98
C LYS A 42 -13.41 -21.93 -14.91
N GLN A 43 -12.26 -21.29 -14.82
CA GLN A 43 -11.20 -21.66 -13.90
C GLN A 43 -10.39 -20.44 -13.48
N GLN A 44 -9.97 -20.44 -12.22
CA GLN A 44 -9.09 -19.41 -11.67
C GLN A 44 -8.08 -20.06 -10.72
N ASP A 45 -6.82 -20.01 -11.11
CA ASP A 45 -5.70 -20.52 -10.31
C ASP A 45 -4.80 -19.36 -9.89
N ILE A 46 -4.54 -19.27 -8.59
CA ILE A 46 -3.73 -18.21 -7.99
C ILE A 46 -2.51 -18.82 -7.32
N SER A 47 -1.34 -18.33 -7.70
CA SER A 47 -0.07 -18.68 -7.05
C SER A 47 0.51 -17.44 -6.39
N VAL A 48 0.78 -17.50 -5.10
CA VAL A 48 1.33 -16.39 -4.32
C VAL A 48 2.64 -16.82 -3.69
N VAL A 49 3.66 -16.00 -3.83
CA VAL A 49 4.90 -16.13 -3.08
C VAL A 49 5.10 -14.88 -2.25
N ILE A 50 5.16 -15.01 -0.94
CA ILE A 50 5.48 -13.94 -0.01
C ILE A 50 6.91 -14.11 0.44
N ASN A 51 7.76 -13.10 0.20
CA ASN A 51 9.15 -13.08 0.62
C ASN A 51 9.42 -11.80 1.42
N ASN A 52 9.66 -11.94 2.72
CA ASN A 52 9.92 -10.81 3.64
C ASN A 52 8.90 -9.66 3.50
N GLY A 53 7.62 -10.00 3.35
CA GLY A 53 6.54 -9.03 3.24
C GLY A 53 6.33 -8.42 1.86
N ILE A 54 6.99 -8.93 0.82
CA ILE A 54 6.63 -8.67 -0.58
C ILE A 54 5.90 -9.89 -1.11
N ALA A 55 4.68 -9.69 -1.61
CA ALA A 55 3.89 -10.72 -2.27
C ALA A 55 3.97 -10.57 -3.79
N VAL A 56 4.30 -11.66 -4.46
CA VAL A 56 4.18 -11.83 -5.91
C VAL A 56 2.98 -12.71 -6.17
N THR A 57 1.95 -12.16 -6.81
CA THR A 57 0.73 -12.88 -7.13
C THR A 57 0.65 -13.11 -8.63
N GLU A 58 0.52 -14.37 -9.01
CA GLU A 58 0.23 -14.79 -10.38
C GLU A 58 -1.17 -15.35 -10.45
N ILE A 59 -1.98 -14.83 -11.36
CA ILE A 59 -3.35 -15.23 -11.60
C ILE A 59 -3.42 -15.84 -13.00
N SER A 60 -3.89 -17.07 -13.09
CA SER A 60 -4.24 -17.73 -14.34
C SER A 60 -5.75 -17.91 -14.39
N GLN A 61 -6.40 -17.35 -15.40
CA GLN A 61 -7.85 -17.42 -15.58
C GLN A 61 -8.20 -17.97 -16.94
N VAL A 62 -9.29 -18.75 -16.97
CA VAL A 62 -9.91 -19.27 -18.18
C VAL A 62 -11.31 -18.74 -18.29
N PHE A 63 -11.57 -17.92 -19.32
CA PHE A 63 -12.89 -17.46 -19.68
C PHE A 63 -13.48 -18.37 -20.74
N LEU A 64 -14.78 -18.67 -20.64
CA LEU A 64 -15.55 -19.43 -21.62
C LEU A 64 -16.59 -18.52 -22.25
N ASN A 65 -16.56 -18.38 -23.57
CA ASN A 65 -17.66 -17.79 -24.33
C ASN A 65 -18.77 -18.82 -24.51
N THR A 66 -19.85 -18.69 -23.76
CA THR A 66 -21.01 -19.60 -23.84
C THR A 66 -21.98 -19.25 -24.95
N GLU A 67 -21.73 -18.16 -25.70
CA GLU A 67 -22.59 -17.73 -26.81
C GLU A 67 -22.18 -18.36 -28.16
N ASN A 68 -23.11 -18.28 -29.11
CA ASN A 68 -22.91 -18.76 -30.49
C ASN A 68 -22.36 -17.65 -31.42
N ARG A 69 -21.78 -16.59 -30.87
CA ARG A 69 -21.19 -15.47 -31.61
C ARG A 69 -19.84 -15.10 -31.05
N ILE A 70 -19.03 -14.41 -31.85
CA ILE A 70 -17.79 -13.80 -31.41
C ILE A 70 -18.12 -12.67 -30.41
N VAL A 71 -17.41 -12.62 -29.29
CA VAL A 71 -17.57 -11.58 -28.26
C VAL A 71 -16.24 -10.91 -27.93
N GLU A 72 -16.32 -9.68 -27.45
CA GLU A 72 -15.24 -9.02 -26.70
C GLU A 72 -15.48 -9.24 -25.21
N ALA A 73 -14.46 -9.65 -24.48
CA ALA A 73 -14.49 -9.64 -23.02
C ALA A 73 -14.07 -8.29 -22.50
N LEU A 74 -14.88 -7.70 -21.65
CA LEU A 74 -14.53 -6.58 -20.79
C LEU A 74 -14.55 -7.10 -19.35
N TYR A 75 -13.38 -7.24 -18.75
CA TYR A 75 -13.22 -7.76 -17.41
C TYR A 75 -12.57 -6.70 -16.51
N THR A 76 -13.33 -6.25 -15.53
CA THR A 76 -12.89 -5.30 -14.53
C THR A 76 -12.56 -6.03 -13.24
N PHE A 77 -11.37 -5.89 -12.73
CA PHE A 77 -10.94 -6.56 -11.51
C PHE A 77 -10.18 -5.62 -10.56
N PRO A 78 -10.36 -5.80 -9.25
CA PRO A 78 -9.62 -5.05 -8.26
C PRO A 78 -8.21 -5.60 -8.09
N VAL A 79 -7.28 -4.73 -7.74
CA VAL A 79 -5.97 -5.11 -7.22
C VAL A 79 -5.82 -4.58 -5.80
N PRO A 80 -5.02 -5.24 -4.95
CA PRO A 80 -4.74 -4.75 -3.61
C PRO A 80 -4.13 -3.34 -3.65
N ASN A 81 -4.34 -2.58 -2.58
CA ASN A 81 -3.69 -1.27 -2.46
C ASN A 81 -2.16 -1.41 -2.47
N GLY A 82 -1.49 -0.51 -3.19
CA GLY A 82 -0.04 -0.56 -3.34
C GLY A 82 0.48 -1.70 -4.21
N ALA A 83 -0.41 -2.39 -4.94
CA ALA A 83 -0.01 -3.40 -5.91
C ALA A 83 0.35 -2.78 -7.26
N SER A 84 1.41 -3.30 -7.88
CA SER A 84 1.87 -2.93 -9.22
C SER A 84 1.67 -4.09 -10.18
N VAL A 85 0.82 -3.92 -11.19
CA VAL A 85 0.67 -4.93 -12.25
C VAL A 85 1.90 -4.88 -13.16
N SER A 86 2.56 -6.02 -13.28
CA SER A 86 3.88 -6.16 -13.89
C SER A 86 3.92 -7.16 -15.06
N ASN A 87 2.86 -7.92 -15.25
CA ASN A 87 2.69 -8.74 -16.42
C ASN A 87 1.22 -8.94 -16.76
N PHE A 88 0.95 -8.94 -18.05
CA PHE A 88 -0.28 -9.41 -18.65
C PHE A 88 0.07 -10.20 -19.90
N SER A 89 -0.37 -11.45 -19.96
CA SER A 89 -0.23 -12.30 -21.14
C SER A 89 -1.54 -13.02 -21.45
N MET A 90 -1.69 -13.46 -22.67
CA MET A 90 -2.83 -14.25 -23.12
C MET A 90 -2.40 -15.32 -24.12
N VAL A 91 -3.13 -16.42 -24.17
CA VAL A 91 -2.88 -17.49 -25.15
C VAL A 91 -3.59 -17.16 -26.44
N ILE A 92 -2.82 -17.00 -27.52
CA ILE A 92 -3.30 -16.74 -28.87
C ILE A 92 -2.80 -17.89 -29.76
N ASN A 93 -3.69 -18.59 -30.43
CA ASN A 93 -3.35 -19.73 -31.28
C ASN A 93 -2.50 -20.80 -30.56
N GLY A 94 -2.78 -21.06 -29.29
CA GLY A 94 -2.06 -22.04 -28.48
C GLY A 94 -0.68 -21.60 -27.98
N LYS A 95 -0.27 -20.34 -28.23
CA LYS A 95 0.98 -19.76 -27.77
C LYS A 95 0.73 -18.64 -26.78
N GLU A 96 1.44 -18.63 -25.65
CA GLU A 96 1.42 -17.51 -24.72
C GLU A 96 2.12 -16.29 -25.33
N MET A 97 1.40 -15.21 -25.45
CA MET A 97 1.89 -13.91 -25.91
C MET A 97 1.96 -12.95 -24.73
N VAL A 98 3.16 -12.54 -24.37
CA VAL A 98 3.45 -11.59 -23.29
C VAL A 98 3.18 -10.17 -23.80
N GLY A 99 2.38 -9.40 -23.05
CA GLY A 99 2.09 -8.00 -23.33
C GLY A 99 3.29 -7.09 -23.07
N GLU A 100 3.32 -5.97 -23.75
CA GLU A 100 4.30 -4.90 -23.55
C GLU A 100 3.62 -3.63 -23.06
N VAL A 101 4.31 -2.86 -22.24
CA VAL A 101 3.80 -1.58 -21.72
C VAL A 101 4.10 -0.46 -22.70
N VAL A 102 3.09 0.32 -23.01
CA VAL A 102 3.20 1.54 -23.82
C VAL A 102 2.32 2.64 -23.22
N GLU A 103 2.53 3.89 -23.66
CA GLU A 103 1.70 5.03 -23.27
C GLU A 103 0.21 4.69 -23.49
N LYS A 104 -0.65 5.03 -22.53
CA LYS A 104 -2.06 4.62 -22.47
C LYS A 104 -2.88 4.96 -23.70
N LYS A 105 -2.78 6.19 -24.21
CA LYS A 105 -3.53 6.61 -25.41
C LYS A 105 -3.07 5.84 -26.65
N ARG A 106 -1.75 5.62 -26.76
CA ARG A 106 -1.17 4.81 -27.83
C ARG A 106 -1.62 3.34 -27.75
N ALA A 107 -1.64 2.75 -26.55
CA ALA A 107 -2.16 1.39 -26.35
C ALA A 107 -3.61 1.27 -26.85
N ARG A 108 -4.46 2.22 -26.50
CA ARG A 108 -5.87 2.27 -26.92
C ARG A 108 -5.99 2.39 -28.44
N GLN A 109 -5.24 3.29 -29.08
CA GLN A 109 -5.23 3.44 -30.54
C GLN A 109 -4.82 2.14 -31.25
N ILE A 110 -3.80 1.46 -30.75
CA ILE A 110 -3.37 0.17 -31.30
C ILE A 110 -4.49 -0.86 -31.17
N TYR A 111 -5.06 -1.01 -29.97
CA TYR A 111 -6.14 -1.94 -29.69
C TYR A 111 -7.34 -1.72 -30.64
N ASP A 112 -7.83 -0.50 -30.77
CA ASP A 112 -8.97 -0.15 -31.62
C ASP A 112 -8.69 -0.42 -33.11
N SER A 113 -7.45 -0.21 -33.58
CA SER A 113 -7.05 -0.50 -34.95
C SER A 113 -7.10 -2.00 -35.25
N TYR A 114 -6.71 -2.87 -34.31
CA TYR A 114 -6.77 -4.33 -34.47
C TYR A 114 -8.20 -4.86 -34.33
N LYS A 115 -8.98 -4.33 -33.37
CA LYS A 115 -10.39 -4.66 -33.21
C LYS A 115 -11.17 -4.41 -34.51
N SER A 116 -10.93 -3.29 -35.17
CA SER A 116 -11.59 -2.94 -36.45
C SER A 116 -11.29 -3.94 -37.57
N THR A 117 -10.14 -4.60 -37.54
CA THR A 117 -9.69 -5.61 -38.53
C THR A 117 -9.96 -7.05 -38.04
N LYS A 118 -10.65 -7.26 -36.92
CA LYS A 118 -10.96 -8.57 -36.29
C LYS A 118 -9.73 -9.42 -36.03
N ARG A 119 -8.64 -8.79 -35.57
CA ARG A 119 -7.44 -9.45 -35.07
C ARG A 119 -7.50 -9.57 -33.54
N ASP A 120 -6.58 -10.33 -32.95
CA ASP A 120 -6.59 -10.74 -31.55
C ASP A 120 -5.78 -9.82 -30.62
N PRO A 121 -6.19 -8.54 -30.32
CA PRO A 121 -5.49 -7.72 -29.35
C PRO A 121 -6.01 -7.98 -27.94
N GLY A 122 -5.11 -7.84 -26.96
CA GLY A 122 -5.45 -7.72 -25.54
C GLY A 122 -4.97 -6.38 -25.00
N LEU A 123 -5.79 -5.72 -24.18
CA LEU A 123 -5.47 -4.43 -23.55
C LEU A 123 -5.76 -4.51 -22.07
N LEU A 124 -4.79 -4.15 -21.24
CA LEU A 124 -4.95 -4.02 -19.79
C LEU A 124 -4.61 -2.60 -19.36
N GLU A 125 -5.59 -1.92 -18.81
CA GLU A 125 -5.49 -0.52 -18.39
C GLU A 125 -5.82 -0.33 -16.92
N GLN A 126 -5.10 0.54 -16.25
CA GLN A 126 -5.50 1.04 -14.95
C GLN A 126 -6.57 2.12 -15.14
N VAL A 127 -7.77 1.90 -14.57
CA VAL A 127 -8.90 2.84 -14.62
C VAL A 127 -8.81 3.84 -13.48
N ASN A 128 -8.46 3.36 -12.30
CA ASN A 128 -8.21 4.16 -11.11
C ASN A 128 -7.19 3.45 -10.20
N TYR A 129 -6.87 4.04 -9.06
CA TYR A 129 -5.82 3.56 -8.17
C TYR A 129 -5.97 2.09 -7.69
N LYS A 130 -7.14 1.47 -7.82
CA LYS A 130 -7.41 0.08 -7.38
C LYS A 130 -8.05 -0.81 -8.44
N THR A 131 -8.43 -0.27 -9.59
CA THR A 131 -9.23 -1.00 -10.58
C THR A 131 -8.51 -1.06 -11.91
N PHE A 132 -8.40 -2.27 -12.43
CA PHE A 132 -7.92 -2.54 -13.76
C PHE A 132 -9.04 -3.05 -14.67
N GLU A 133 -8.99 -2.66 -15.91
CA GLU A 133 -9.88 -3.09 -16.98
C GLU A 133 -9.09 -3.87 -18.03
N LEU A 134 -9.49 -5.09 -18.27
CA LEU A 134 -8.97 -5.97 -19.29
C LEU A 134 -9.95 -6.06 -20.45
N ARG A 135 -9.47 -5.84 -21.67
CA ARG A 135 -10.21 -6.06 -22.91
C ARG A 135 -9.53 -7.14 -23.73
N VAL A 136 -10.29 -8.13 -24.15
CA VAL A 136 -9.83 -9.23 -24.99
C VAL A 136 -10.80 -9.45 -26.14
N PHE A 137 -10.31 -9.42 -27.36
CA PHE A 137 -11.12 -9.61 -28.57
C PHE A 137 -10.28 -10.31 -29.65
N PRO A 138 -10.85 -11.16 -30.50
CA PRO A 138 -12.17 -11.80 -30.39
C PRO A 138 -12.11 -13.09 -29.58
N ILE A 139 -13.14 -13.40 -28.80
CA ILE A 139 -13.33 -14.73 -28.23
C ILE A 139 -14.35 -15.46 -29.10
N GLN A 140 -13.92 -16.55 -29.73
CA GLN A 140 -14.75 -17.34 -30.65
C GLN A 140 -15.95 -17.98 -29.93
N PRO A 141 -17.04 -18.32 -30.64
CA PRO A 141 -18.17 -19.04 -30.07
C PRO A 141 -17.72 -20.33 -29.39
N GLN A 142 -18.24 -20.58 -28.17
CA GLN A 142 -17.95 -21.79 -27.38
C GLN A 142 -16.44 -22.06 -27.13
N ALA A 143 -15.61 -21.03 -27.28
CA ALA A 143 -14.16 -21.13 -27.10
C ALA A 143 -13.71 -20.59 -25.74
N GLU A 144 -12.57 -21.10 -25.30
CA GLU A 144 -11.88 -20.66 -24.09
C GLU A 144 -10.82 -19.62 -24.43
N GLN A 145 -10.67 -18.63 -23.52
CA GLN A 145 -9.58 -17.68 -23.55
C GLN A 145 -8.81 -17.74 -22.27
N HIS A 146 -7.54 -18.06 -22.36
CA HIS A 146 -6.62 -18.12 -21.23
C HIS A 146 -5.88 -16.80 -21.10
N ILE A 147 -5.84 -16.25 -19.89
CA ILE A 147 -5.07 -15.06 -19.53
C ILE A 147 -4.22 -15.33 -18.31
N LYS A 148 -3.14 -14.57 -18.20
CA LYS A 148 -2.26 -14.57 -17.03
C LYS A 148 -1.93 -13.13 -16.64
N ILE A 149 -2.07 -12.82 -15.35
CA ILE A 149 -1.76 -11.51 -14.77
C ILE A 149 -0.80 -11.72 -13.62
N VAL A 150 0.24 -10.87 -13.51
CA VAL A 150 1.15 -10.88 -12.37
C VAL A 150 1.18 -9.48 -11.77
N TYR A 151 1.06 -9.40 -10.45
CA TYR A 151 1.28 -8.16 -9.72
C TYR A 151 2.15 -8.38 -8.49
N TYR A 152 2.84 -7.32 -8.10
CA TYR A 152 3.64 -7.25 -6.88
C TYR A 152 2.95 -6.36 -5.86
N GLN A 153 3.00 -6.76 -4.61
CA GLN A 153 2.39 -6.03 -3.50
C GLN A 153 3.33 -6.02 -2.31
N GLN A 154 3.48 -4.86 -1.69
CA GLN A 154 4.09 -4.75 -0.39
C GLN A 154 3.00 -4.97 0.68
N LEU A 155 3.19 -5.95 1.56
CA LEU A 155 2.21 -6.24 2.60
C LEU A 155 2.24 -5.20 3.70
N ASP A 156 1.08 -4.88 4.21
CA ASP A 156 0.93 -4.14 5.45
C ASP A 156 1.14 -5.06 6.64
N PHE A 157 1.97 -4.61 7.56
CA PHE A 157 2.18 -5.26 8.85
C PHE A 157 1.45 -4.49 9.93
N ASP A 158 0.87 -5.24 10.83
CA ASP A 158 0.22 -4.71 11.98
C ASP A 158 0.61 -5.52 13.22
N HIS A 159 1.39 -4.90 14.08
CA HIS A 159 1.84 -5.49 15.34
C HIS A 159 2.29 -6.95 15.19
N ASN A 160 3.27 -7.19 14.33
CA ASN A 160 3.80 -8.51 13.98
C ASN A 160 2.87 -9.40 13.12
N ASN A 161 1.66 -8.94 12.80
CA ASN A 161 0.74 -9.63 11.93
C ASN A 161 0.78 -9.04 10.52
N ALA A 162 1.17 -9.83 9.53
CA ALA A 162 1.05 -9.47 8.13
C ALA A 162 -0.26 -10.01 7.55
N THR A 163 -0.91 -9.22 6.73
CA THR A 163 -2.15 -9.62 6.07
C THR A 163 -1.99 -9.53 4.56
N TYR A 164 -2.23 -10.64 3.88
CA TYR A 164 -2.40 -10.71 2.44
C TYR A 164 -3.89 -10.77 2.11
N VAL A 165 -4.35 -9.90 1.21
CA VAL A 165 -5.72 -9.87 0.73
C VAL A 165 -5.72 -10.09 -0.78
N TYR A 166 -6.39 -11.13 -1.24
CA TYR A 166 -6.75 -11.31 -2.64
C TYR A 166 -8.17 -10.80 -2.84
N PRO A 167 -8.35 -9.63 -3.48
CA PRO A 167 -9.66 -9.02 -3.60
C PRO A 167 -10.48 -9.74 -4.66
N LEU A 168 -11.66 -10.19 -4.28
CA LEU A 168 -12.66 -10.80 -5.15
C LEU A 168 -13.94 -9.95 -5.23
N ALA A 169 -14.29 -9.27 -4.13
CA ALA A 169 -15.46 -8.42 -4.08
C ALA A 169 -15.25 -7.12 -4.86
N THR A 170 -16.05 -6.89 -5.87
CA THR A 170 -16.10 -5.62 -6.60
C THR A 170 -17.31 -4.82 -6.20
N THR A 171 -17.15 -3.51 -6.02
CA THR A 171 -18.19 -2.59 -5.56
C THR A 171 -19.09 -2.05 -6.67
N THR A 172 -18.89 -2.40 -7.93
CA THR A 172 -19.61 -1.81 -9.06
C THR A 172 -20.70 -2.74 -9.61
N LYS A 173 -21.89 -2.23 -9.52
CA LYS A 173 -23.17 -2.56 -10.21
C LYS A 173 -23.24 -3.88 -11.00
N ALA A 174 -24.16 -4.72 -10.50
CA ALA A 174 -24.90 -5.77 -11.19
C ALA A 174 -24.18 -7.05 -11.60
N VAL A 175 -24.62 -8.09 -10.89
CA VAL A 175 -24.90 -9.44 -11.40
C VAL A 175 -23.98 -9.92 -12.49
N ILE A 176 -23.09 -10.87 -12.21
CA ILE A 176 -22.91 -11.86 -13.25
C ILE A 176 -22.39 -13.19 -12.74
N ASN A 177 -21.34 -13.41 -12.07
CA ASN A 177 -20.98 -14.76 -11.66
C ASN A 177 -20.32 -14.72 -10.28
N GLU A 178 -21.11 -15.02 -9.26
CA GLU A 178 -20.61 -15.15 -7.89
C GLU A 178 -19.79 -16.45 -7.69
N LYS A 179 -19.63 -17.25 -8.75
CA LYS A 179 -18.93 -18.53 -8.69
C LYS A 179 -18.17 -18.82 -9.98
N THR A 180 -17.05 -19.51 -9.85
CA THR A 180 -16.46 -20.20 -11.00
C THR A 180 -17.32 -21.40 -11.36
N SER A 181 -17.45 -21.71 -12.66
CA SER A 181 -18.14 -22.93 -13.08
C SER A 181 -17.32 -24.21 -12.80
N GLY A 182 -16.02 -24.06 -12.72
CA GLY A 182 -15.10 -25.16 -12.43
C GLY A 182 -14.30 -24.93 -11.14
N ARG A 183 -12.97 -24.85 -11.27
CA ARG A 183 -12.05 -24.81 -10.15
C ARG A 183 -11.64 -23.38 -9.78
N PHE A 184 -11.66 -23.09 -8.49
CA PHE A 184 -10.93 -22.00 -7.88
C PHE A 184 -9.83 -22.56 -6.99
N SER A 185 -8.57 -22.23 -7.24
CA SER A 185 -7.45 -22.69 -6.42
C SER A 185 -6.52 -21.57 -6.03
N MET A 186 -5.97 -21.66 -4.81
CA MET A 186 -4.92 -20.76 -4.35
C MET A 186 -3.81 -21.55 -3.66
N THR A 187 -2.58 -21.30 -4.09
CA THR A 187 -1.38 -21.80 -3.45
C THR A 187 -0.55 -20.62 -2.98
N MET A 188 -0.13 -20.66 -1.72
CA MET A 188 0.66 -19.58 -1.13
C MET A 188 1.88 -20.15 -0.42
N ASP A 189 3.07 -19.70 -0.82
CA ASP A 189 4.34 -19.95 -0.15
C ASP A 189 4.75 -18.70 0.64
N ILE A 190 4.88 -18.81 1.96
CA ILE A 190 5.20 -17.71 2.87
C ILE A 190 6.60 -17.93 3.43
N LYS A 191 7.55 -17.08 3.04
CA LYS A 191 8.94 -17.10 3.48
C LYS A 191 9.28 -15.79 4.20
N SER A 192 9.93 -15.88 5.34
CA SER A 192 10.35 -14.71 6.13
C SER A 192 11.72 -14.95 6.78
N GLN A 193 12.54 -13.92 6.88
CA GLN A 193 13.76 -13.93 7.69
C GLN A 193 13.45 -13.83 9.19
N ILE A 194 12.28 -13.30 9.52
CA ILE A 194 11.76 -13.26 10.89
C ILE A 194 10.93 -14.54 11.11
N PRO A 195 11.09 -15.26 12.23
CA PRO A 195 10.31 -16.45 12.52
C PRO A 195 8.81 -16.22 12.39
N ILE A 196 8.12 -17.15 11.71
CA ILE A 196 6.68 -17.17 11.53
C ILE A 196 6.09 -18.01 12.67
N THR A 197 5.31 -17.40 13.54
CA THR A 197 4.75 -18.09 14.71
C THR A 197 3.37 -18.68 14.43
N LYS A 198 2.62 -18.12 13.47
CA LYS A 198 1.28 -18.59 13.12
C LYS A 198 0.90 -18.18 11.71
N VAL A 199 0.19 -19.03 10.99
CA VAL A 199 -0.48 -18.72 9.72
C VAL A 199 -1.94 -19.15 9.82
N TYR A 200 -2.88 -18.31 9.36
CA TYR A 200 -4.31 -18.61 9.41
C TYR A 200 -5.09 -17.80 8.35
N SER A 201 -6.31 -18.26 8.03
CA SER A 201 -7.21 -17.52 7.15
C SER A 201 -8.42 -16.99 7.94
N PRO A 202 -8.58 -15.66 8.10
CA PRO A 202 -9.78 -15.09 8.72
C PRO A 202 -11.04 -15.29 7.89
N SER A 203 -10.92 -15.28 6.56
CA SER A 203 -12.06 -15.35 5.63
C SER A 203 -12.47 -16.80 5.27
N HIS A 204 -11.51 -17.72 5.15
CA HIS A 204 -11.69 -19.08 4.66
C HIS A 204 -11.03 -20.11 5.58
N SER A 205 -11.33 -20.04 6.87
CA SER A 205 -10.67 -20.85 7.91
C SER A 205 -10.85 -22.36 7.75
N GLN A 206 -11.91 -22.79 7.08
CA GLN A 206 -12.24 -24.21 6.84
C GLN A 206 -11.67 -24.74 5.52
N ASP A 207 -11.34 -23.84 4.58
CA ASP A 207 -11.01 -24.21 3.20
C ASP A 207 -9.50 -24.31 2.97
N PHE A 208 -8.68 -23.67 3.83
CA PHE A 208 -7.23 -23.70 3.72
C PHE A 208 -6.61 -24.88 4.49
N VAL A 209 -5.73 -25.59 3.80
CA VAL A 209 -4.75 -26.52 4.42
C VAL A 209 -3.44 -25.75 4.57
N ILE A 210 -3.01 -25.54 5.83
CA ILE A 210 -1.83 -24.77 6.19
C ILE A 210 -0.79 -25.69 6.82
N ASN A 211 0.42 -25.70 6.28
CA ASN A 211 1.55 -26.49 6.74
C ASN A 211 2.75 -25.59 7.06
N ALA A 212 3.18 -25.55 8.31
CA ALA A 212 4.46 -24.98 8.70
C ALA A 212 5.57 -26.00 8.45
N HIS A 213 6.57 -25.63 7.67
CA HIS A 213 7.70 -26.50 7.32
C HIS A 213 8.91 -26.26 8.21
N ASN A 214 9.12 -24.99 8.59
CA ASN A 214 10.08 -24.57 9.62
C ASN A 214 9.69 -23.18 10.11
N ASP A 215 10.47 -22.60 11.03
CA ASP A 215 10.19 -21.26 11.61
C ASP A 215 10.14 -20.13 10.57
N ASN A 216 10.72 -20.32 9.40
CA ASN A 216 10.85 -19.29 8.39
C ASN A 216 10.06 -19.56 7.10
N TYR A 217 9.36 -20.71 7.03
CA TYR A 217 8.62 -21.11 5.85
C TYR A 217 7.34 -21.87 6.16
N SER A 218 6.24 -21.39 5.62
CA SER A 218 4.93 -22.03 5.68
C SER A 218 4.26 -22.05 4.30
N ARG A 219 3.41 -23.05 4.06
CA ARG A 219 2.61 -23.16 2.84
C ARG A 219 1.13 -23.27 3.17
N ALA A 220 0.29 -22.52 2.44
CA ALA A 220 -1.16 -22.58 2.53
C ALA A 220 -1.74 -22.92 1.16
N ASN A 221 -2.69 -23.86 1.12
CA ASN A 221 -3.34 -24.31 -0.11
C ASN A 221 -4.85 -24.34 0.10
N MET A 222 -5.58 -23.93 -0.93
CA MET A 222 -7.03 -24.00 -1.00
C MET A 222 -7.46 -24.43 -2.41
N GLU A 223 -8.41 -25.35 -2.51
CA GLU A 223 -9.04 -25.71 -3.78
C GLU A 223 -10.53 -25.95 -3.55
N ILE A 224 -11.35 -25.24 -4.33
CA ILE A 224 -12.82 -25.29 -4.23
C ILE A 224 -13.38 -25.47 -5.63
N THR A 225 -14.25 -26.48 -5.80
CA THR A 225 -15.03 -26.65 -7.02
C THR A 225 -16.23 -25.69 -6.99
N ALA A 226 -16.49 -24.99 -8.08
CA ALA A 226 -17.50 -23.93 -8.16
C ALA A 226 -17.31 -22.88 -7.03
N GLY A 227 -16.06 -22.39 -6.90
CA GLY A 227 -15.63 -21.49 -5.83
C GLY A 227 -16.47 -20.22 -5.75
N ASP A 228 -16.85 -19.86 -4.53
CA ASP A 228 -17.53 -18.61 -4.23
C ASP A 228 -16.54 -17.45 -4.35
N LEU A 229 -16.83 -16.53 -5.28
CA LEU A 229 -16.05 -15.32 -5.54
C LEU A 229 -16.62 -14.08 -4.84
N SER A 230 -17.61 -14.25 -3.95
CA SER A 230 -18.37 -13.15 -3.33
C SER A 230 -17.65 -12.47 -2.16
N ARG A 231 -16.53 -13.02 -1.71
CA ARG A 231 -15.76 -12.47 -0.60
C ARG A 231 -14.27 -12.57 -0.86
N ASP A 232 -13.52 -11.61 -0.34
CA ASP A 232 -12.07 -11.59 -0.45
C ASP A 232 -11.43 -12.79 0.24
N VAL A 233 -10.35 -13.31 -0.35
CA VAL A 233 -9.53 -14.32 0.30
C VAL A 233 -8.45 -13.64 1.12
N VAL A 234 -8.47 -13.87 2.43
CA VAL A 234 -7.54 -13.25 3.38
C VAL A 234 -6.70 -14.32 4.06
N ILE A 235 -5.39 -14.18 3.98
CA ILE A 235 -4.41 -14.94 4.76
C ILE A 235 -3.64 -13.98 5.65
N ALA A 236 -3.52 -14.33 6.91
CA ALA A 236 -2.74 -13.60 7.90
C ALA A 236 -1.66 -14.49 8.50
N PHE A 237 -0.52 -13.92 8.83
CA PHE A 237 0.54 -14.63 9.53
C PHE A 237 1.23 -13.72 10.54
N ASP A 238 1.57 -14.30 11.69
CA ASP A 238 2.26 -13.63 12.76
C ASP A 238 3.75 -13.91 12.65
N THR A 239 4.57 -12.89 12.82
CA THR A 239 6.02 -12.98 12.92
C THR A 239 6.47 -12.45 14.26
N GLU A 240 7.54 -13.00 14.83
CA GLU A 240 8.05 -12.53 16.11
C GLU A 240 9.55 -12.24 16.05
N ARG A 241 9.92 -11.01 16.41
CA ARG A 241 11.29 -10.59 16.55
C ARG A 241 11.54 -10.13 18.00
N PRO A 242 12.45 -10.75 18.75
CA PRO A 242 12.74 -10.34 20.12
C PRO A 242 13.41 -8.96 20.17
N HIS A 243 14.27 -8.66 19.22
CA HIS A 243 15.04 -7.42 19.15
C HIS A 243 14.82 -6.68 17.83
N THR A 244 14.86 -5.35 17.90
CA THR A 244 14.79 -4.49 16.72
C THR A 244 15.92 -4.82 15.75
N GLY A 245 15.59 -4.93 14.47
CA GLY A 245 16.56 -5.36 13.47
C GLY A 245 16.30 -4.78 12.09
N VAL A 246 17.27 -5.02 11.21
CA VAL A 246 17.24 -4.59 9.81
C VAL A 246 17.42 -5.80 8.91
N ASP A 247 16.52 -5.95 7.94
CA ASP A 247 16.56 -6.98 6.92
C ASP A 247 16.85 -6.34 5.56
N LEU A 248 17.63 -7.04 4.74
CA LEU A 248 17.99 -6.60 3.41
C LEU A 248 17.60 -7.65 2.37
N ILE A 249 16.91 -7.21 1.31
CA ILE A 249 16.76 -7.99 0.07
C ILE A 249 17.28 -7.16 -1.09
N ALA A 250 17.95 -7.80 -2.03
CA ALA A 250 18.57 -7.12 -3.16
C ALA A 250 18.53 -7.98 -4.43
N ASN A 251 18.59 -7.29 -5.58
CA ASN A 251 18.75 -7.87 -6.90
C ASN A 251 19.77 -7.06 -7.67
N LYS A 252 20.65 -7.70 -8.44
CA LYS A 252 21.61 -7.03 -9.32
C LYS A 252 21.98 -7.93 -10.49
N GLN A 253 21.64 -7.52 -11.68
CA GLN A 253 22.19 -8.12 -12.90
C GLN A 253 23.67 -7.72 -13.05
N ALA A 254 24.46 -8.58 -13.68
CA ALA A 254 25.93 -8.42 -13.70
C ALA A 254 26.39 -7.04 -14.23
N ASP A 255 25.76 -6.55 -15.29
CA ASP A 255 26.17 -5.33 -16.01
C ASP A 255 25.23 -4.13 -15.76
N GLU A 256 24.20 -4.31 -14.90
CA GLU A 256 23.23 -3.28 -14.58
C GLU A 256 23.40 -2.80 -13.13
N ASP A 257 22.82 -1.66 -12.81
CA ASP A 257 22.73 -1.20 -11.42
C ASP A 257 21.84 -2.13 -10.60
N GLY A 258 22.21 -2.32 -9.34
CA GLY A 258 21.46 -3.14 -8.41
C GLY A 258 20.31 -2.37 -7.76
N TYR A 259 19.36 -3.13 -7.24
CA TYR A 259 18.23 -2.63 -6.46
C TYR A 259 18.24 -3.29 -5.08
N PHE A 260 17.89 -2.54 -4.06
CA PHE A 260 17.81 -3.05 -2.70
C PHE A 260 16.55 -2.55 -2.00
N MET A 261 16.04 -3.35 -1.09
CA MET A 261 15.06 -2.92 -0.09
C MET A 261 15.58 -3.29 1.29
N LEU A 262 15.64 -2.28 2.15
CA LEU A 262 16.01 -2.39 3.55
C LEU A 262 14.75 -2.20 4.38
N THR A 263 14.49 -3.13 5.30
CA THR A 263 13.33 -3.13 6.17
C THR A 263 13.80 -3.10 7.62
N MET A 264 13.43 -2.07 8.36
CA MET A 264 13.67 -1.95 9.80
C MET A 264 12.39 -2.30 10.55
N THR A 265 12.47 -3.22 11.49
CA THR A 265 11.33 -3.68 12.30
C THR A 265 11.66 -3.55 13.78
N ALA A 266 10.76 -2.93 14.54
CA ALA A 266 10.86 -2.84 15.99
C ALA A 266 10.71 -4.23 16.64
N GLY A 267 11.52 -4.55 17.63
CA GLY A 267 11.45 -5.76 18.42
C GLY A 267 10.59 -5.60 19.66
N LYS A 268 10.30 -6.72 20.31
CA LYS A 268 9.49 -6.75 21.56
C LYS A 268 10.06 -5.90 22.70
N GLU A 269 11.36 -5.70 22.75
CA GLU A 269 12.00 -4.87 23.77
C GLU A 269 11.53 -3.41 23.77
N LEU A 270 10.86 -2.98 22.69
CA LEU A 270 10.34 -1.61 22.56
C LEU A 270 8.82 -1.52 22.80
N GLU A 271 8.13 -2.63 23.11
CA GLU A 271 6.67 -2.67 23.26
C GLU A 271 6.17 -1.89 24.48
N GLU A 272 6.93 -1.85 25.59
CA GLU A 272 6.51 -1.34 26.89
C GLU A 272 6.77 0.17 27.13
N TYR A 273 7.35 0.88 26.17
CA TYR A 273 7.75 2.28 26.39
C TYR A 273 6.66 3.27 25.94
N GLY A 274 6.15 4.08 26.89
CA GLY A 274 5.23 5.15 26.53
C GLY A 274 4.90 6.15 27.63
N ALA A 275 5.02 7.44 27.29
CA ALA A 275 4.44 8.54 28.04
C ALA A 275 3.02 8.82 27.51
N GLY A 276 2.15 9.46 28.33
CA GLY A 276 0.82 9.88 27.89
C GLY A 276 0.89 10.82 26.68
N MET A 277 -0.04 10.67 25.73
CA MET A 277 -0.12 11.42 24.49
C MET A 277 -1.43 12.18 24.38
N ASP A 278 -1.45 13.16 23.49
CA ASP A 278 -2.65 13.92 23.15
C ASP A 278 -3.19 13.46 21.79
N TYR A 279 -4.51 13.23 21.74
CA TYR A 279 -5.20 12.79 20.53
C TYR A 279 -6.34 13.76 20.18
N VAL A 280 -6.44 14.10 18.90
CA VAL A 280 -7.60 14.79 18.36
C VAL A 280 -8.17 13.94 17.21
N PHE A 281 -9.35 13.37 17.44
CA PHE A 281 -10.08 12.62 16.43
C PHE A 281 -10.88 13.57 15.56
N VAL A 282 -10.64 13.59 14.27
CA VAL A 282 -11.31 14.42 13.27
C VAL A 282 -12.18 13.52 12.41
N VAL A 283 -13.48 13.50 12.69
CA VAL A 283 -14.44 12.55 12.12
C VAL A 283 -15.26 13.23 11.04
N ASP A 284 -15.18 12.73 9.83
CA ASP A 284 -15.98 13.16 8.70
C ASP A 284 -17.44 12.74 8.87
N ILE A 285 -18.34 13.76 8.86
CA ILE A 285 -19.80 13.57 8.89
C ILE A 285 -20.46 14.19 7.66
N SER A 286 -19.72 14.29 6.54
CA SER A 286 -20.24 14.79 5.27
C SER A 286 -21.27 13.84 4.63
N GLY A 287 -21.99 14.33 3.63
CA GLY A 287 -23.04 13.57 2.96
C GLY A 287 -22.58 12.24 2.35
N SER A 288 -21.32 12.15 1.88
CA SER A 288 -20.75 10.91 1.33
C SER A 288 -20.58 9.79 2.38
N MET A 289 -20.53 10.16 3.66
CA MET A 289 -20.45 9.21 4.77
C MET A 289 -21.80 8.56 5.11
N ALA A 290 -22.92 9.02 4.52
CA ALA A 290 -24.23 8.39 4.67
C ALA A 290 -24.31 7.03 4.00
N ASP A 291 -23.56 6.87 2.90
CA ASP A 291 -23.62 5.68 2.08
C ASP A 291 -22.97 4.47 2.74
N GLN A 292 -23.57 3.29 2.54
CA GLN A 292 -22.99 2.01 2.93
C GLN A 292 -22.62 1.90 4.44
N GLY A 293 -23.15 2.75 5.31
CA GLY A 293 -22.85 2.71 6.75
C GLY A 293 -21.44 3.23 7.13
N LYS A 294 -20.78 4.00 6.26
CA LYS A 294 -19.44 4.57 6.49
C LYS A 294 -19.37 5.36 7.79
N LEU A 295 -20.37 6.22 8.08
CA LEU A 295 -20.37 7.01 9.33
C LEU A 295 -20.39 6.10 10.56
N ARG A 296 -21.25 5.08 10.57
CA ARG A 296 -21.31 4.13 11.68
C ARG A 296 -19.97 3.41 11.85
N LEU A 297 -19.33 3.03 10.76
CA LEU A 297 -18.01 2.41 10.78
C LEU A 297 -16.97 3.37 11.37
N ALA A 298 -16.92 4.62 10.90
CA ALA A 298 -15.98 5.64 11.41
C ALA A 298 -16.16 5.89 12.90
N THR A 299 -17.40 6.10 13.36
CA THR A 299 -17.69 6.34 14.79
C THR A 299 -17.34 5.14 15.65
N SER A 300 -17.58 3.90 15.17
CA SER A 300 -17.18 2.69 15.88
C SER A 300 -15.66 2.49 15.95
N VAL A 301 -14.90 2.95 14.92
CA VAL A 301 -13.44 2.93 14.95
C VAL A 301 -12.93 3.88 16.03
N VAL A 302 -13.48 5.10 16.12
CA VAL A 302 -13.08 6.08 17.14
C VAL A 302 -13.42 5.58 18.52
N ASP A 303 -14.63 5.06 18.72
CA ASP A 303 -15.10 4.51 19.99
C ASP A 303 -14.15 3.41 20.52
N ALA A 304 -13.86 2.42 19.67
CA ALA A 304 -12.91 1.35 19.99
C ALA A 304 -11.48 1.87 20.24
N PHE A 305 -11.08 2.97 19.62
CA PHE A 305 -9.79 3.59 19.86
C PHE A 305 -9.77 4.30 21.23
N VAL A 306 -10.80 5.08 21.52
CA VAL A 306 -10.94 5.83 22.78
C VAL A 306 -11.03 4.89 23.98
N ASP A 307 -11.72 3.77 23.86
CA ASP A 307 -11.83 2.76 24.93
C ASP A 307 -10.47 2.24 25.41
N GLU A 308 -9.49 2.24 24.53
CA GLU A 308 -8.17 1.69 24.83
C GLU A 308 -7.13 2.76 25.25
N LEU A 309 -7.49 4.04 25.26
CA LEU A 309 -6.61 5.08 25.79
C LEU A 309 -6.39 4.89 27.28
N GLY A 310 -5.16 5.10 27.74
CA GLY A 310 -4.81 5.14 29.15
C GLY A 310 -5.25 6.43 29.82
N VAL A 311 -5.39 6.42 31.14
CA VAL A 311 -5.81 7.61 31.92
C VAL A 311 -4.83 8.77 31.79
N GLU A 312 -3.60 8.51 31.45
CA GLU A 312 -2.54 9.49 31.15
C GLU A 312 -2.67 10.14 29.78
N ASP A 313 -3.44 9.53 28.88
CA ASP A 313 -3.72 10.11 27.56
C ASP A 313 -4.85 11.13 27.67
N ARG A 314 -4.79 12.16 26.79
CA ARG A 314 -5.86 13.17 26.68
C ARG A 314 -6.41 13.14 25.26
N PHE A 315 -7.71 13.42 25.13
CA PHE A 315 -8.32 13.41 23.81
C PHE A 315 -9.42 14.45 23.62
N GLU A 316 -9.71 14.80 22.37
CA GLU A 316 -10.82 15.58 21.87
C GLU A 316 -11.41 14.93 20.64
N ILE A 317 -12.70 15.14 20.37
CA ILE A 317 -13.36 14.70 19.15
C ILE A 317 -13.93 15.91 18.40
N ILE A 318 -13.58 16.03 17.14
CA ILE A 318 -14.06 17.05 16.21
C ILE A 318 -14.84 16.35 15.10
N ALA A 319 -16.15 16.40 15.11
CA ALA A 319 -16.96 16.03 13.95
C ALA A 319 -16.93 17.17 12.94
N PHE A 320 -16.79 16.90 11.65
CA PHE A 320 -16.76 17.96 10.64
C PHE A 320 -17.53 17.59 9.37
N ASN A 321 -18.07 18.64 8.76
CA ASN A 321 -18.60 18.64 7.40
C ASN A 321 -18.15 19.93 6.69
N ASN A 322 -18.99 20.96 6.63
CA ASN A 322 -18.60 22.31 6.19
C ASN A 322 -17.88 23.12 7.29
N ALA A 323 -18.06 22.73 8.57
CA ALA A 323 -17.46 23.36 9.71
C ALA A 323 -17.16 22.32 10.81
N PRO A 324 -16.17 22.59 11.71
CA PRO A 324 -15.88 21.71 12.83
C PRO A 324 -16.94 21.86 13.94
N ASN A 325 -17.37 20.72 14.51
CA ASN A 325 -18.20 20.59 15.69
C ASN A 325 -17.39 19.88 16.78
N LEU A 326 -17.02 20.58 17.86
CA LEU A 326 -16.14 20.11 18.91
C LEU A 326 -16.96 19.50 20.05
N HIS A 327 -16.52 18.37 20.57
CA HIS A 327 -17.19 17.70 21.67
C HIS A 327 -16.90 18.39 23.02
N PHE A 328 -15.64 18.37 23.46
CA PHE A 328 -15.23 18.91 24.77
C PHE A 328 -14.73 20.35 24.71
N GLN A 329 -14.29 20.84 23.57
CA GLN A 329 -13.60 22.11 23.35
C GLN A 329 -12.27 22.25 24.11
N SER A 330 -11.77 21.16 24.68
CA SER A 330 -10.48 21.04 25.38
C SER A 330 -10.08 19.58 25.45
N LEU A 331 -8.76 19.31 25.54
CA LEU A 331 -8.28 17.95 25.76
C LEU A 331 -8.69 17.42 27.12
N GLN A 332 -9.40 16.29 27.14
CA GLN A 332 -9.86 15.62 28.35
C GLN A 332 -9.07 14.34 28.60
N SER A 333 -8.77 14.04 29.88
CA SER A 333 -8.16 12.74 30.23
C SER A 333 -9.10 11.59 29.88
N ALA A 334 -8.51 10.45 29.42
CA ALA A 334 -9.27 9.30 28.97
C ALA A 334 -9.80 8.45 30.16
N VAL A 335 -10.56 9.07 31.05
CA VAL A 335 -11.29 8.41 32.15
C VAL A 335 -12.64 7.92 31.64
N ASP A 336 -13.23 6.94 32.34
CA ASP A 336 -14.47 6.27 31.94
C ASP A 336 -15.64 7.20 31.63
N ASP A 337 -15.80 8.26 32.40
CA ASP A 337 -16.90 9.23 32.21
C ASP A 337 -16.71 10.01 30.88
N ASN A 338 -15.48 10.42 30.56
CA ASN A 338 -15.20 11.13 29.34
C ASN A 338 -15.30 10.18 28.11
N LYS A 339 -14.89 8.88 28.24
CA LYS A 339 -15.08 7.88 27.22
C LYS A 339 -16.55 7.63 26.90
N LYS A 340 -17.41 7.53 27.95
CA LYS A 340 -18.87 7.39 27.77
C LYS A 340 -19.48 8.61 27.09
N SER A 341 -19.09 9.82 27.52
CA SER A 341 -19.56 11.08 26.91
C SER A 341 -19.15 11.13 25.39
N ALA A 342 -17.96 10.68 25.05
CA ALA A 342 -17.49 10.59 23.68
C ALA A 342 -18.30 9.60 22.83
N ALA A 343 -18.62 8.42 23.39
CA ALA A 343 -19.45 7.41 22.72
C ALA A 343 -20.86 7.95 22.43
N GLU A 344 -21.47 8.67 23.39
CA GLU A 344 -22.76 9.33 23.18
C GLU A 344 -22.71 10.40 22.10
N PHE A 345 -21.68 11.26 22.11
CA PHE A 345 -21.48 12.26 21.07
C PHE A 345 -21.34 11.63 19.67
N LEU A 346 -20.55 10.56 19.54
CA LEU A 346 -20.35 9.85 18.28
C LEU A 346 -21.63 9.20 17.77
N LYS A 347 -22.45 8.63 18.66
CA LYS A 347 -23.73 7.99 18.31
C LYS A 347 -24.76 8.98 17.76
N ASP A 348 -24.70 10.23 18.21
CA ASP A 348 -25.65 11.27 17.81
C ASP A 348 -25.31 11.92 16.46
N GLN A 349 -24.14 11.62 15.90
CA GLN A 349 -23.72 12.21 14.63
C GLN A 349 -24.61 11.74 13.47
N ARG A 350 -24.80 12.64 12.48
CA ARG A 350 -25.57 12.38 11.26
C ARG A 350 -24.76 12.84 10.06
N ALA A 351 -24.76 12.05 9.01
CA ALA A 351 -24.05 12.37 7.77
C ALA A 351 -24.83 13.40 6.96
N VAL A 352 -24.33 14.64 6.91
CA VAL A 352 -24.93 15.76 6.17
C VAL A 352 -23.89 16.78 5.74
N GLY A 353 -24.16 17.49 4.64
CA GLY A 353 -23.33 18.61 4.18
C GLY A 353 -22.17 18.21 3.27
N GLY A 354 -21.26 19.15 3.04
CA GLY A 354 -20.06 18.96 2.23
C GLY A 354 -18.86 18.50 3.06
N THR A 355 -17.71 18.31 2.40
CA THR A 355 -16.47 17.85 3.03
C THR A 355 -15.43 18.97 2.96
N VAL A 356 -15.27 19.75 4.05
CA VAL A 356 -14.27 20.82 4.16
C VAL A 356 -13.35 20.50 5.33
N LEU A 357 -12.25 19.81 5.06
CA LEU A 357 -11.35 19.26 6.08
C LEU A 357 -10.42 20.33 6.71
N ARG A 358 -10.05 21.37 5.94
CA ARG A 358 -9.09 22.40 6.37
C ARG A 358 -9.43 23.09 7.70
N PRO A 359 -10.66 23.58 7.97
CA PRO A 359 -11.01 24.18 9.25
C PRO A 359 -10.88 23.20 10.43
N ALA A 360 -11.20 21.93 10.22
CA ALA A 360 -11.11 20.90 11.26
C ALA A 360 -9.64 20.62 11.64
N ILE A 361 -8.74 20.46 10.65
CA ILE A 361 -7.30 20.30 10.90
C ILE A 361 -6.71 21.56 11.57
N THR A 362 -7.07 22.77 11.09
CA THR A 362 -6.62 24.02 11.72
C THR A 362 -7.07 24.12 13.17
N THR A 363 -8.26 23.64 13.48
CA THR A 363 -8.77 23.60 14.85
C THR A 363 -8.05 22.55 15.69
N ALA A 364 -7.80 21.35 15.13
CA ALA A 364 -7.05 20.31 15.80
C ALA A 364 -5.63 20.78 16.22
N TYR A 365 -4.96 21.56 15.38
CA TYR A 365 -3.63 22.09 15.70
C TYR A 365 -3.59 23.08 16.87
N LYS A 366 -4.73 23.70 17.23
CA LYS A 366 -4.82 24.59 18.40
C LYS A 366 -4.65 23.85 19.74
N TYR A 367 -4.85 22.53 19.73
CA TYR A 367 -4.67 21.68 20.91
C TYR A 367 -3.22 21.29 21.17
N LYS A 368 -2.26 21.70 20.31
CA LYS A 368 -0.85 21.39 20.49
C LYS A 368 -0.30 22.04 21.77
N ASP A 369 0.07 21.19 22.71
CA ASP A 369 0.75 21.56 23.95
C ASP A 369 2.28 21.58 23.73
N ALA A 370 3.01 22.40 24.49
CA ALA A 370 4.45 22.52 24.37
C ALA A 370 5.17 21.20 24.75
N ASP A 371 4.61 20.52 25.76
CA ASP A 371 5.31 19.42 26.45
C ASP A 371 4.89 18.01 25.98
N ARG A 372 3.84 17.90 25.15
CA ARG A 372 3.31 16.60 24.72
C ARG A 372 3.17 16.49 23.21
N PRO A 373 3.46 15.33 22.62
CA PRO A 373 3.15 15.08 21.22
C PRO A 373 1.65 15.11 20.96
N LEU A 374 1.25 15.73 19.85
CA LEU A 374 -0.14 15.75 19.39
C LEU A 374 -0.32 14.77 18.22
N ASN A 375 -1.30 13.88 18.35
CA ASN A 375 -1.71 12.97 17.30
C ASN A 375 -3.10 13.38 16.78
N VAL A 376 -3.17 13.81 15.53
CA VAL A 376 -4.43 14.13 14.85
C VAL A 376 -4.84 12.93 14.02
N VAL A 377 -5.97 12.31 14.31
CA VAL A 377 -6.49 11.12 13.65
C VAL A 377 -7.69 11.50 12.79
N VAL A 378 -7.52 11.52 11.48
CA VAL A 378 -8.55 11.89 10.51
C VAL A 378 -9.26 10.64 10.00
N LEU A 379 -10.57 10.56 10.16
CA LEU A 379 -11.40 9.49 9.65
C LEU A 379 -12.32 10.05 8.56
N SER A 380 -12.11 9.66 7.30
CA SER A 380 -12.83 10.20 6.14
C SER A 380 -12.75 9.22 4.97
N ASP A 381 -13.67 9.34 4.01
CA ASP A 381 -13.52 8.69 2.70
C ASP A 381 -12.57 9.46 1.76
N GLY A 382 -12.07 10.62 2.18
CA GLY A 382 -11.13 11.45 1.41
C GLY A 382 -11.74 12.11 0.18
N MET A 383 -13.05 12.19 0.09
CA MET A 383 -13.78 12.78 -1.05
C MET A 383 -13.83 14.31 -0.94
N THR A 384 -12.68 14.95 -0.87
CA THR A 384 -12.57 16.42 -0.89
C THR A 384 -12.39 16.95 -2.31
N GLN A 385 -12.73 18.23 -2.54
CA GLN A 385 -12.61 18.84 -3.85
C GLN A 385 -11.15 18.91 -4.32
N GLN A 386 -10.91 18.71 -5.59
CA GLN A 386 -9.56 18.62 -6.15
C GLN A 386 -8.73 19.89 -5.94
N ASN A 387 -9.37 21.06 -5.96
CA ASN A 387 -8.71 22.35 -5.70
C ASN A 387 -8.26 22.54 -4.25
N GLU A 388 -8.88 21.84 -3.30
CA GLU A 388 -8.52 21.90 -1.87
C GLU A 388 -7.38 20.95 -1.49
N GLN A 389 -7.10 19.95 -2.32
CA GLN A 389 -6.10 18.91 -2.00
C GLN A 389 -4.70 19.50 -1.82
N ALA A 390 -4.26 20.38 -2.73
CA ALA A 390 -2.94 21.01 -2.65
C ALA A 390 -2.80 21.91 -1.40
N GLU A 391 -3.85 22.66 -1.05
CA GLU A 391 -3.87 23.50 0.15
C GLU A 391 -3.83 22.65 1.44
N LEU A 392 -4.55 21.53 1.45
CA LEU A 392 -4.58 20.59 2.55
C LEU A 392 -3.23 19.90 2.75
N ILE A 393 -2.59 19.46 1.67
CA ILE A 393 -1.23 18.88 1.71
C ILE A 393 -0.24 19.93 2.26
N GLY A 394 -0.35 21.19 1.82
CA GLY A 394 0.47 22.29 2.33
C GLY A 394 0.24 22.56 3.83
N LEU A 395 -1.02 22.58 4.28
CA LEU A 395 -1.38 22.77 5.69
C LEU A 395 -0.81 21.67 6.59
N ILE A 396 -0.96 20.41 6.15
CA ILE A 396 -0.47 19.25 6.90
C ILE A 396 1.05 19.18 6.89
N GLY A 397 1.70 19.52 5.77
CA GLY A 397 3.15 19.60 5.69
C GLY A 397 3.78 20.69 6.56
N ASN A 398 2.98 21.67 7.00
CA ASN A 398 3.36 22.73 7.94
C ASN A 398 2.78 22.49 9.35
N ALA A 399 2.54 21.24 9.72
CA ALA A 399 2.06 20.89 11.06
C ALA A 399 3.01 21.42 12.15
N PRO A 400 2.49 21.81 13.34
CA PRO A 400 3.33 22.19 14.47
C PRO A 400 4.32 21.09 14.83
N SER A 401 5.49 21.46 15.34
CA SER A 401 6.51 20.50 15.76
C SER A 401 5.92 19.44 16.73
N SER A 402 6.38 18.20 16.62
CA SER A 402 5.86 17.06 17.41
C SER A 402 4.35 16.82 17.24
N THR A 403 3.79 17.19 16.08
CA THR A 403 2.41 16.85 15.67
C THR A 403 2.47 15.84 14.55
N ARG A 404 1.68 14.76 14.65
CA ARG A 404 1.51 13.75 13.62
C ARG A 404 0.08 13.73 13.12
N VAL A 405 -0.11 13.43 11.85
CA VAL A 405 -1.44 13.25 11.26
C VAL A 405 -1.56 11.82 10.76
N PHE A 406 -2.55 11.13 11.28
CA PHE A 406 -2.92 9.78 10.87
C PHE A 406 -4.22 9.85 10.07
N CYS A 407 -4.33 9.07 9.03
CA CYS A 407 -5.53 9.03 8.20
C CYS A 407 -6.14 7.63 8.20
N VAL A 408 -7.42 7.54 8.52
CA VAL A 408 -8.22 6.32 8.39
C VAL A 408 -9.20 6.50 7.25
N GLY A 409 -8.94 5.83 6.15
CA GLY A 409 -9.85 5.83 5.02
C GLY A 409 -11.03 4.88 5.26
N ILE A 410 -12.25 5.39 5.19
CA ILE A 410 -13.47 4.65 5.51
C ILE A 410 -14.25 4.29 4.26
N GLY A 411 -14.46 2.99 4.03
CA GLY A 411 -15.25 2.45 2.93
C GLY A 411 -14.42 1.96 1.75
N ASN A 412 -15.10 1.58 0.68
CA ASN A 412 -14.46 0.97 -0.48
C ASN A 412 -14.01 2.00 -1.53
N GLU A 413 -14.66 3.17 -1.59
CA GLU A 413 -14.37 4.26 -2.52
C GLU A 413 -13.62 5.39 -1.82
N VAL A 414 -12.43 5.08 -1.32
CA VAL A 414 -11.59 6.01 -0.55
C VAL A 414 -10.52 6.61 -1.44
N ASN A 415 -10.25 7.90 -1.31
CA ASN A 415 -9.10 8.54 -1.97
C ASN A 415 -7.79 8.17 -1.23
N ARG A 416 -7.38 6.91 -1.38
CA ARG A 416 -6.19 6.35 -0.71
C ARG A 416 -4.90 7.11 -0.99
N PRO A 417 -4.60 7.51 -2.24
CA PRO A 417 -3.38 8.26 -2.52
C PRO A 417 -3.30 9.58 -1.76
N LEU A 418 -4.42 10.30 -1.64
CA LEU A 418 -4.47 11.55 -0.88
C LEU A 418 -4.23 11.30 0.61
N LEU A 419 -5.00 10.38 1.23
CA LEU A 419 -4.90 10.11 2.66
C LEU A 419 -3.51 9.61 3.05
N LYS A 420 -2.90 8.75 2.22
CA LYS A 420 -1.52 8.30 2.42
C LYS A 420 -0.54 9.47 2.36
N GLN A 421 -0.64 10.33 1.37
CA GLN A 421 0.21 11.51 1.22
C GLN A 421 0.08 12.48 2.40
N LEU A 422 -1.15 12.70 2.89
CA LEU A 422 -1.41 13.56 4.04
C LEU A 422 -0.72 13.03 5.31
N SER A 423 -0.89 11.73 5.59
CA SER A 423 -0.27 11.13 6.78
C SER A 423 1.27 11.11 6.70
N GLU A 424 1.83 10.72 5.58
CA GLU A 424 3.29 10.67 5.36
C GLU A 424 3.95 12.04 5.53
N ARG A 425 3.27 13.13 5.10
CA ARG A 425 3.77 14.49 5.24
C ARG A 425 3.96 14.96 6.68
N ALA A 426 3.19 14.43 7.60
CA ALA A 426 3.23 14.77 9.04
C ALA A 426 3.78 13.63 9.91
N GLY A 427 4.56 12.71 9.34
CA GLY A 427 5.21 11.63 10.08
C GLY A 427 4.25 10.61 10.71
N GLY A 428 3.00 10.56 10.22
CA GLY A 428 1.99 9.58 10.62
C GLY A 428 1.86 8.44 9.61
N LEU A 429 0.80 7.65 9.76
CA LEU A 429 0.47 6.50 8.91
C LEU A 429 -0.97 6.61 8.39
N ALA A 430 -1.23 6.01 7.22
CA ALA A 430 -2.57 5.80 6.72
C ALA A 430 -3.01 4.35 6.92
N ALA A 431 -4.29 4.15 7.23
CA ALA A 431 -4.94 2.84 7.22
C ALA A 431 -6.28 2.94 6.50
N PHE A 432 -6.81 1.79 6.06
CA PHE A 432 -8.03 1.76 5.27
C PHE A 432 -8.93 0.65 5.78
N VAL A 433 -10.17 1.01 6.10
CA VAL A 433 -11.17 0.11 6.64
C VAL A 433 -12.29 -0.03 5.62
N SER A 434 -12.47 -1.23 5.07
CA SER A 434 -13.58 -1.53 4.16
C SER A 434 -14.78 -2.06 4.94
N LEU A 435 -15.97 -1.98 4.32
CA LEU A 435 -17.22 -2.41 4.94
C LEU A 435 -17.33 -3.94 5.11
N GLN A 436 -16.49 -4.70 4.41
CA GLN A 436 -16.49 -6.16 4.41
C GLN A 436 -15.39 -6.76 5.30
N ASP A 437 -14.53 -5.91 5.85
CA ASP A 437 -13.45 -6.34 6.71
C ASP A 437 -13.95 -6.75 8.11
N ASP A 438 -13.23 -7.66 8.77
CA ASP A 438 -13.40 -7.89 10.20
C ASP A 438 -13.03 -6.61 10.95
N PHE A 439 -14.05 -5.82 11.20
CA PHE A 439 -13.96 -4.51 11.82
C PHE A 439 -13.22 -4.53 13.16
N LYS A 440 -13.53 -5.50 14.01
CA LYS A 440 -12.91 -5.60 15.34
C LYS A 440 -11.41 -5.86 15.23
N ARG A 441 -11.00 -6.71 14.30
CA ARG A 441 -9.58 -6.99 14.03
C ARG A 441 -8.88 -5.76 13.48
N GLN A 442 -9.46 -5.08 12.50
CA GLN A 442 -8.84 -3.91 11.87
C GLN A 442 -8.75 -2.70 12.79
N SER A 443 -9.79 -2.44 13.60
CA SER A 443 -9.74 -1.34 14.55
C SER A 443 -8.68 -1.57 15.62
N GLN A 444 -8.54 -2.79 16.12
CA GLN A 444 -7.47 -3.16 17.06
C GLN A 444 -6.09 -3.03 16.44
N ALA A 445 -5.94 -3.49 15.21
CA ALA A 445 -4.72 -3.41 14.44
C ALA A 445 -4.28 -1.96 14.25
N PHE A 446 -5.18 -1.14 13.77
CA PHE A 446 -4.96 0.28 13.52
C PHE A 446 -4.60 1.03 14.81
N ARG A 447 -5.31 0.76 15.89
CA ARG A 447 -5.03 1.32 17.21
C ARG A 447 -3.59 1.06 17.66
N ARG A 448 -3.11 -0.19 17.55
CA ARG A 448 -1.75 -0.55 17.94
C ARG A 448 -0.69 0.20 17.11
N LYS A 449 -0.92 0.36 15.81
CA LYS A 449 -0.05 1.15 14.94
C LYS A 449 0.05 2.62 15.32
N LEU A 450 -1.05 3.23 15.77
CA LEU A 450 -1.11 4.65 16.04
C LEU A 450 -0.68 5.04 17.45
N MET A 451 -0.66 4.08 18.36
CA MET A 451 -0.57 4.46 19.76
C MET A 451 0.75 5.12 20.13
N ARG A 452 1.91 4.67 19.59
CA ARG A 452 3.19 5.28 19.99
C ARG A 452 4.30 5.00 18.99
N PRO A 453 5.02 6.00 18.49
CA PRO A 453 6.28 5.74 17.81
C PRO A 453 7.31 5.25 18.83
N VAL A 454 8.00 4.18 18.49
CA VAL A 454 9.09 3.63 19.30
C VAL A 454 10.39 4.38 19.06
N ALA A 455 10.56 4.92 17.84
CA ALA A 455 11.67 5.81 17.54
C ALA A 455 11.22 6.94 16.59
N THR A 456 11.72 8.14 16.85
CA THR A 456 11.44 9.34 16.07
C THR A 456 12.69 9.88 15.40
N ASN A 457 12.54 10.75 14.39
CA ASN A 457 13.66 11.33 13.64
C ASN A 457 14.62 10.27 13.07
N VAL A 458 14.07 9.12 12.65
CA VAL A 458 14.85 7.99 12.14
C VAL A 458 15.55 8.36 10.85
N ARG A 459 16.84 8.08 10.80
CA ARG A 459 17.69 8.26 9.63
C ARG A 459 18.49 6.99 9.39
N ILE A 460 18.49 6.54 8.16
CA ILE A 460 19.25 5.36 7.72
C ILE A 460 20.22 5.80 6.63
N LYS A 461 21.49 5.48 6.79
CA LYS A 461 22.55 5.75 5.80
C LYS A 461 23.30 4.47 5.50
N LEU A 462 23.55 4.22 4.22
CA LEU A 462 24.41 3.14 3.76
C LEU A 462 25.78 3.74 3.45
N ASN A 463 26.84 3.25 4.11
CA ASN A 463 28.21 3.71 3.95
C ASN A 463 29.06 2.60 3.30
N GLY A 464 29.97 2.96 2.40
CA GLY A 464 30.87 2.01 1.74
C GLY A 464 30.41 1.53 0.35
N VAL A 465 29.14 1.76 0.00
CA VAL A 465 28.61 1.49 -1.34
C VAL A 465 27.86 2.73 -1.83
N GLU A 466 28.08 3.10 -3.10
CA GLU A 466 27.37 4.22 -3.72
C GLU A 466 25.91 3.83 -3.97
N THR A 467 25.00 4.44 -3.19
CA THR A 467 23.54 4.29 -3.34
C THR A 467 22.91 5.59 -3.86
N TYR A 468 21.85 5.48 -4.64
CA TYR A 468 21.14 6.61 -5.22
C TYR A 468 19.67 6.28 -5.49
N ASP A 469 18.88 7.28 -5.83
CA ASP A 469 17.42 7.16 -6.04
C ASP A 469 16.73 6.38 -4.90
N VAL A 470 17.09 6.75 -3.66
CA VAL A 470 16.58 6.12 -2.45
C VAL A 470 15.23 6.72 -2.07
N LEU A 471 14.25 5.87 -1.77
CA LEU A 471 12.87 6.22 -1.45
C LEU A 471 12.42 5.54 -0.14
N PRO A 472 11.61 6.23 0.69
CA PRO A 472 11.28 7.64 0.60
C PRO A 472 12.47 8.53 0.95
N GLU A 473 12.46 9.79 0.48
CA GLU A 473 13.53 10.77 0.80
C GLU A 473 13.59 11.11 2.28
N VAL A 474 12.44 11.10 2.95
CA VAL A 474 12.30 11.30 4.39
C VAL A 474 11.59 10.08 4.95
N LEU A 475 12.25 9.40 5.88
CA LEU A 475 11.68 8.24 6.55
C LEU A 475 10.63 8.67 7.57
N PRO A 476 9.50 7.96 7.68
CA PRO A 476 8.56 8.16 8.77
C PRO A 476 9.18 7.75 10.12
N ASP A 477 8.51 8.09 11.20
CA ASP A 477 8.84 7.55 12.52
C ASP A 477 8.66 6.02 12.54
N LEU A 478 9.41 5.33 13.39
CA LEU A 478 9.27 3.89 13.57
C LEU A 478 8.17 3.62 14.59
N PHE A 479 7.14 2.90 14.18
CA PHE A 479 6.05 2.45 15.05
C PHE A 479 6.22 0.96 15.33
N TYR A 480 5.83 0.53 16.54
CA TYR A 480 5.79 -0.89 16.85
C TYR A 480 4.75 -1.58 15.94
N GLY A 481 5.17 -2.68 15.31
CA GLY A 481 4.32 -3.44 14.39
C GLY A 481 4.17 -2.85 12.98
N ALA A 482 4.77 -1.69 12.68
CA ALA A 482 4.83 -1.14 11.32
C ALA A 482 6.29 -1.09 10.84
N PRO A 483 6.72 -1.93 9.89
CA PRO A 483 8.08 -1.90 9.39
C PRO A 483 8.36 -0.61 8.63
N LEU A 484 9.51 -0.02 8.89
CA LEU A 484 10.04 1.09 8.13
C LEU A 484 10.84 0.54 6.95
N ARG A 485 10.46 0.93 5.74
CA ARG A 485 11.07 0.42 4.52
C ARG A 485 11.76 1.52 3.73
N MET A 486 12.91 1.19 3.19
CA MET A 486 13.71 2.04 2.31
C MET A 486 14.10 1.23 1.09
N ILE A 487 13.79 1.74 -0.11
CA ILE A 487 14.13 1.10 -1.38
C ILE A 487 15.02 2.03 -2.19
N GLY A 488 16.00 1.48 -2.90
CA GLY A 488 16.93 2.31 -3.66
C GLY A 488 17.77 1.51 -4.65
N ARG A 489 18.70 2.21 -5.30
CA ARG A 489 19.61 1.65 -6.28
C ARG A 489 21.06 1.73 -5.80
N TYR A 490 21.92 0.85 -6.31
CA TYR A 490 23.35 0.86 -6.04
C TYR A 490 24.14 0.46 -7.28
N LYS A 491 25.35 1.04 -7.44
CA LYS A 491 26.17 0.78 -8.63
C LYS A 491 26.99 -0.49 -8.48
N GLN A 492 27.78 -0.58 -7.43
CA GLN A 492 28.69 -1.71 -7.19
C GLN A 492 28.34 -2.38 -5.88
N GLY A 493 28.27 -3.72 -5.88
CA GLY A 493 28.06 -4.50 -4.68
C GLY A 493 29.31 -4.56 -3.83
N GLY A 494 29.14 -4.82 -2.55
CA GLY A 494 30.19 -4.94 -1.55
C GLY A 494 29.66 -4.88 -0.13
N VAL A 495 30.56 -4.95 0.82
CA VAL A 495 30.24 -4.74 2.23
C VAL A 495 29.88 -3.27 2.43
N SER A 496 28.73 -3.03 3.02
CA SER A 496 28.20 -1.72 3.36
C SER A 496 27.88 -1.69 4.85
N GLN A 497 28.09 -0.57 5.50
CA GLN A 497 27.68 -0.35 6.88
C GLN A 497 26.42 0.51 6.90
N VAL A 498 25.32 -0.05 7.38
CA VAL A 498 24.10 0.70 7.66
C VAL A 498 24.25 1.41 8.99
N SER A 499 24.20 2.74 8.98
CA SER A 499 24.11 3.56 10.19
C SER A 499 22.65 3.95 10.38
N VAL A 500 22.05 3.51 11.49
CA VAL A 500 20.70 3.89 11.91
C VAL A 500 20.82 4.86 13.07
N SER A 501 20.20 6.01 12.96
CA SER A 501 20.16 7.02 14.02
C SER A 501 18.75 7.58 14.19
N GLY A 502 18.46 8.09 15.39
CA GLY A 502 17.15 8.64 15.72
C GLY A 502 17.06 8.94 17.22
N GLU A 503 15.83 9.01 17.72
CA GLU A 503 15.54 9.25 19.12
C GLU A 503 14.58 8.19 19.65
N VAL A 504 14.91 7.52 20.74
CA VAL A 504 14.03 6.63 21.51
C VAL A 504 13.73 7.31 22.82
N MET A 505 12.46 7.59 23.11
CA MET A 505 12.02 8.34 24.31
C MET A 505 12.75 9.69 24.46
N GLY A 506 12.99 10.40 23.35
CA GLY A 506 13.72 11.68 23.35
C GLY A 506 15.22 11.57 23.62
N LYS A 507 15.77 10.34 23.70
CA LYS A 507 17.22 10.12 23.84
C LYS A 507 17.80 9.72 22.49
N PRO A 508 18.86 10.39 22.02
CA PRO A 508 19.49 10.04 20.75
C PRO A 508 20.15 8.65 20.84
N PHE A 509 20.02 7.90 19.74
CA PHE A 509 20.74 6.64 19.53
C PHE A 509 21.41 6.62 18.17
N GLU A 510 22.48 5.88 18.06
CA GLU A 510 23.11 5.53 16.78
C GLU A 510 23.58 4.08 16.85
N GLN A 511 23.30 3.33 15.79
CA GLN A 511 23.73 1.95 15.64
C GLN A 511 24.26 1.68 14.24
N LYS A 512 25.25 0.80 14.14
CA LYS A 512 25.90 0.42 12.89
C LYS A 512 25.78 -1.08 12.69
N ILE A 513 25.37 -1.47 11.49
CA ILE A 513 25.13 -2.85 11.11
C ILE A 513 25.82 -3.10 9.78
N ASP A 514 26.65 -4.12 9.72
CA ASP A 514 27.29 -4.51 8.46
C ASP A 514 26.33 -5.35 7.62
N ILE A 515 26.14 -4.97 6.38
CA ILE A 515 25.36 -5.67 5.37
C ILE A 515 26.22 -5.95 4.14
N ASN A 516 25.79 -6.91 3.33
CA ASN A 516 26.45 -7.20 2.07
C ASN A 516 25.48 -7.02 0.90
N LEU A 517 25.73 -6.01 0.08
CA LEU A 517 25.04 -5.84 -1.19
C LEU A 517 25.69 -6.73 -2.25
N PRO A 518 24.95 -7.61 -2.93
CA PRO A 518 25.55 -8.54 -3.88
C PRO A 518 26.16 -7.82 -5.09
N LYS A 519 27.31 -8.32 -5.57
CA LYS A 519 27.91 -7.85 -6.83
C LYS A 519 27.13 -8.33 -8.05
N SER A 520 26.45 -9.46 -7.92
CA SER A 520 25.49 -10.02 -8.87
C SER A 520 24.56 -10.95 -8.12
N SER A 521 23.26 -10.88 -8.38
CA SER A 521 22.23 -11.77 -7.84
C SER A 521 21.01 -11.74 -8.74
N ASP A 522 20.58 -12.91 -9.17
CA ASP A 522 19.33 -13.09 -9.92
C ASP A 522 18.14 -13.35 -8.99
N ASP A 523 18.35 -13.30 -7.68
CA ASP A 523 17.27 -13.44 -6.68
C ASP A 523 16.48 -12.16 -6.58
N ASN A 524 15.21 -12.27 -6.11
CA ASN A 524 14.29 -11.16 -5.83
C ASN A 524 14.14 -10.16 -7.00
N PRO A 525 13.82 -10.62 -8.24
CA PRO A 525 13.67 -9.73 -9.40
C PRO A 525 12.53 -8.71 -9.24
N GLU A 526 11.62 -8.96 -8.30
CA GLU A 526 10.52 -8.07 -7.95
C GLU A 526 10.96 -6.71 -7.41
N ILE A 527 12.15 -6.62 -6.79
CA ILE A 527 12.65 -5.37 -6.17
C ILE A 527 12.88 -4.28 -7.21
N GLU A 528 13.36 -4.63 -8.39
CA GLU A 528 13.53 -3.70 -9.51
C GLU A 528 12.21 -3.00 -9.85
N ARG A 529 11.12 -3.78 -10.00
CA ARG A 529 9.81 -3.24 -10.35
C ARG A 529 9.15 -2.50 -9.18
N MET A 530 9.37 -2.97 -7.96
CA MET A 530 8.90 -2.28 -6.75
C MET A 530 9.55 -0.89 -6.60
N TRP A 531 10.85 -0.77 -6.89
CA TRP A 531 11.52 0.53 -6.92
C TRP A 531 10.86 1.46 -7.96
N ALA A 532 10.66 0.96 -9.19
CA ALA A 532 10.06 1.75 -10.26
C ALA A 532 8.62 2.19 -9.90
N TYR A 533 7.83 1.29 -9.29
CA TYR A 533 6.50 1.62 -8.80
C TYR A 533 6.54 2.71 -7.72
N CYS A 534 7.42 2.61 -6.72
CA CYS A 534 7.58 3.64 -5.69
C CYS A 534 7.99 4.99 -6.30
N ARG A 535 8.85 5.00 -7.34
CA ARG A 535 9.23 6.21 -8.05
C ARG A 535 8.08 6.82 -8.83
N VAL A 536 7.26 6.02 -9.50
CA VAL A 536 6.05 6.46 -10.20
C VAL A 536 5.06 7.08 -9.20
N GLU A 537 4.80 6.42 -8.07
CA GLU A 537 3.94 6.96 -7.00
C GLU A 537 4.46 8.28 -6.44
N GLN A 538 5.77 8.42 -6.25
CA GLN A 538 6.38 9.68 -5.83
C GLN A 538 6.13 10.81 -6.86
N LEU A 539 6.29 10.53 -8.16
CA LEU A 539 6.03 11.51 -9.21
C LEU A 539 4.56 11.90 -9.26
N MET A 540 3.65 10.93 -9.14
CA MET A 540 2.21 11.17 -9.07
C MET A 540 1.83 11.98 -7.82
N SER A 541 2.45 11.71 -6.68
CA SER A 541 2.28 12.49 -5.45
C SER A 541 2.72 13.95 -5.63
N GLN A 542 3.86 14.18 -6.30
CA GLN A 542 4.33 15.53 -6.62
C GLN A 542 3.41 16.26 -7.61
N MET A 543 2.78 15.53 -8.56
CA MET A 543 1.81 16.11 -9.48
C MET A 543 0.50 16.48 -8.77
N ARG A 544 0.06 15.70 -7.80
CA ARG A 544 -1.09 16.07 -6.95
C ARG A 544 -0.83 17.35 -6.14
N GLU A 545 0.41 17.53 -5.68
CA GLU A 545 0.81 18.69 -4.86
C GLU A 545 0.99 19.97 -5.69
N ARG A 546 1.64 19.85 -6.86
CA ARG A 546 2.11 21.01 -7.65
C ARG A 546 1.39 21.19 -8.99
N GLY A 547 0.43 20.34 -9.29
CA GLY A 547 -0.25 20.26 -10.57
C GLY A 547 0.43 19.33 -11.58
N ALA A 548 -0.32 18.95 -12.61
CA ALA A 548 0.16 18.11 -13.70
C ALA A 548 1.30 18.80 -14.48
N SER A 549 2.32 18.03 -14.85
CA SER A 549 3.47 18.47 -15.63
C SER A 549 3.73 17.49 -16.77
N PRO A 550 3.76 17.94 -18.02
CA PRO A 550 4.05 17.07 -19.17
C PRO A 550 5.39 16.35 -19.05
N GLU A 551 6.39 16.96 -18.41
CA GLU A 551 7.71 16.37 -18.20
C GLU A 551 7.63 15.19 -17.23
N LYS A 552 6.84 15.31 -16.14
CA LYS A 552 6.62 14.25 -15.17
C LYS A 552 5.76 13.12 -15.76
N GLU A 553 4.73 13.44 -16.53
CA GLU A 553 3.95 12.45 -17.26
C GLU A 553 4.85 11.63 -18.19
N ALA A 554 5.72 12.29 -18.95
CA ALA A 554 6.69 11.63 -19.84
C ALA A 554 7.71 10.80 -19.04
N GLU A 555 8.13 11.23 -17.83
CA GLU A 555 9.00 10.44 -16.96
C GLU A 555 8.27 9.20 -16.43
N ILE A 556 7.02 9.33 -16.01
CA ILE A 556 6.18 8.18 -15.57
C ILE A 556 6.05 7.16 -16.70
N VAL A 557 5.70 7.60 -17.92
CA VAL A 557 5.58 6.70 -19.07
C VAL A 557 6.89 5.99 -19.35
N ARG A 558 8.04 6.70 -19.35
CA ARG A 558 9.36 6.07 -19.54
C ARG A 558 9.69 5.03 -18.47
N LEU A 559 9.37 5.32 -17.20
CA LEU A 559 9.55 4.35 -16.12
C LEU A 559 8.64 3.13 -16.32
N CYS A 560 7.37 3.34 -16.64
CA CYS A 560 6.43 2.25 -16.87
C CYS A 560 6.85 1.35 -18.05
N GLU A 561 7.21 1.93 -19.19
CA GLU A 561 7.74 1.18 -20.35
C GLU A 561 9.11 0.54 -20.03
N GLY A 562 9.97 1.26 -19.32
CA GLY A 562 11.30 0.80 -18.92
C GLY A 562 11.26 -0.40 -17.99
N PHE A 563 10.38 -0.44 -17.02
CA PHE A 563 10.27 -1.47 -15.98
C PHE A 563 9.07 -2.41 -16.15
N SER A 564 8.29 -2.21 -17.21
CA SER A 564 7.12 -3.04 -17.55
C SER A 564 6.08 -3.08 -16.40
N ILE A 565 5.66 -1.92 -15.95
CA ILE A 565 4.61 -1.73 -14.93
C ILE A 565 3.47 -0.88 -15.50
N ALA A 566 2.22 -1.24 -15.19
CA ALA A 566 1.07 -0.43 -15.55
C ALA A 566 0.86 0.74 -14.58
N SER A 567 0.28 1.83 -15.09
CA SER A 567 -0.11 2.99 -14.31
C SER A 567 -1.31 3.71 -14.95
N GLU A 568 -1.76 4.81 -14.37
CA GLU A 568 -2.80 5.65 -14.98
C GLU A 568 -2.38 6.24 -16.34
N TYR A 569 -1.07 6.26 -16.66
CA TYR A 569 -0.48 6.82 -17.89
C TYR A 569 0.04 5.77 -18.86
N ALA A 570 0.15 4.50 -18.45
CA ALA A 570 0.73 3.43 -19.26
C ALA A 570 -0.04 2.11 -19.10
N SER A 571 -0.24 1.40 -20.20
CA SER A 571 -1.08 0.21 -20.30
C SER A 571 -0.35 -0.95 -20.98
N PHE A 572 -0.70 -2.18 -20.63
CA PHE A 572 -0.25 -3.36 -21.36
C PHE A 572 -1.06 -3.55 -22.64
N ILE A 573 -0.36 -3.85 -23.72
CA ILE A 573 -0.94 -4.29 -24.99
C ILE A 573 -0.39 -5.66 -25.36
N VAL A 574 -1.26 -6.61 -25.67
CA VAL A 574 -0.91 -7.92 -26.22
C VAL A 574 -1.25 -7.93 -27.69
N LEU A 575 -0.30 -8.32 -28.54
CA LEU A 575 -0.46 -8.46 -29.99
C LEU A 575 -0.20 -9.91 -30.40
N GLU A 576 -0.77 -10.31 -31.50
CA GLU A 576 -0.82 -11.69 -32.01
C GLU A 576 0.57 -12.32 -32.21
N ASN A 577 1.56 -11.54 -32.64
CA ASN A 577 2.91 -12.02 -32.91
C ASN A 577 3.98 -10.92 -32.85
N ASP A 578 5.25 -11.32 -32.87
CA ASP A 578 6.38 -10.39 -32.73
C ASP A 578 6.51 -9.40 -33.90
N SER A 579 6.03 -9.74 -35.11
CA SER A 579 6.06 -8.81 -36.26
C SER A 579 5.11 -7.64 -36.09
N GLU A 580 4.01 -7.84 -35.38
CA GLU A 580 3.09 -6.74 -35.05
C GLU A 580 3.69 -5.76 -34.02
N TYR A 581 4.44 -6.27 -33.01
CA TYR A 581 5.19 -5.40 -32.11
C TYR A 581 6.25 -4.59 -32.87
N GLN A 582 6.96 -5.19 -33.83
CA GLN A 582 7.95 -4.50 -34.69
C GLN A 582 7.28 -3.42 -35.54
N ARG A 583 6.12 -3.72 -36.13
CA ARG A 583 5.34 -2.77 -36.94
C ARG A 583 5.00 -1.51 -36.17
N TRP A 584 4.69 -1.63 -34.87
CA TRP A 584 4.40 -0.51 -33.98
C TRP A 584 5.63 0.05 -33.28
N SER A 585 6.83 -0.44 -33.60
CA SER A 585 8.09 -0.07 -32.94
C SER A 585 8.03 -0.24 -31.41
N ILE A 586 7.41 -1.32 -30.95
CA ILE A 586 7.31 -1.69 -29.55
C ILE A 586 8.43 -2.69 -29.24
N GLN A 587 9.28 -2.35 -28.26
CA GLN A 587 10.37 -3.20 -27.81
C GLN A 587 9.84 -4.31 -26.89
N ARG A 588 10.35 -5.54 -27.05
CA ARG A 588 9.97 -6.72 -26.25
C ARG A 588 10.68 -6.77 -24.89
N ARG A 589 10.59 -5.67 -24.13
CA ARG A 589 11.24 -5.53 -22.82
C ARG A 589 10.59 -6.43 -21.77
N ASN A 590 9.25 -6.42 -21.70
CA ASN A 590 8.52 -7.24 -20.74
C ASN A 590 8.71 -8.72 -21.01
N ALA A 591 8.66 -9.16 -22.26
CA ALA A 591 8.91 -10.57 -22.61
C ALA A 591 10.29 -11.08 -22.14
N THR A 592 11.31 -10.21 -22.14
CA THR A 592 12.64 -10.54 -21.60
C THR A 592 12.62 -10.62 -20.07
N ARG A 593 11.96 -9.68 -19.40
CA ARG A 593 11.82 -9.69 -17.94
C ARG A 593 11.02 -10.88 -17.43
N VAL A 594 9.91 -11.20 -18.07
CA VAL A 594 9.06 -12.36 -17.68
C VAL A 594 9.87 -13.65 -17.71
N ARG A 595 10.71 -13.87 -18.75
CA ARG A 595 11.58 -15.07 -18.80
C ARG A 595 12.58 -15.12 -17.63
N ARG A 596 13.15 -13.97 -17.26
CA ARG A 596 14.05 -13.86 -16.10
C ARG A 596 13.31 -14.16 -14.79
N ASP A 597 12.14 -13.55 -14.62
CA ASP A 597 11.31 -13.71 -13.42
C ASP A 597 10.83 -15.16 -13.27
N ASP A 598 10.44 -15.82 -14.36
CA ASP A 598 10.08 -17.24 -14.38
C ASP A 598 11.27 -18.13 -14.01
N ALA A 599 12.47 -17.83 -14.51
CA ALA A 599 13.68 -18.56 -14.14
C ALA A 599 14.01 -18.40 -12.65
N ALA A 600 13.89 -17.18 -12.09
CA ALA A 600 14.08 -16.93 -10.66
C ALA A 600 13.03 -17.65 -9.81
N ARG A 601 11.76 -17.63 -10.23
CA ARG A 601 10.65 -18.33 -9.57
C ARG A 601 10.89 -19.84 -9.55
N ASN A 602 11.31 -20.41 -10.66
CA ASN A 602 11.61 -21.85 -10.73
C ASN A 602 12.76 -22.24 -9.79
N ARG A 603 13.82 -21.43 -9.69
CA ARG A 603 14.89 -21.65 -8.70
C ARG A 603 14.35 -21.61 -7.26
N LEU A 604 13.54 -20.62 -6.96
CA LEU A 604 12.91 -20.50 -5.64
C LEU A 604 12.01 -21.69 -5.33
N GLN A 605 11.20 -22.17 -6.29
CA GLN A 605 10.34 -23.34 -6.08
C GLN A 605 11.17 -24.60 -5.77
N VAL A 606 12.29 -24.81 -6.46
CA VAL A 606 13.21 -25.91 -6.14
C VAL A 606 13.79 -25.79 -4.72
N GLN A 607 14.11 -24.59 -4.26
CA GLN A 607 14.57 -24.37 -2.88
C GLN A 607 13.47 -24.67 -1.87
N LEU A 608 12.25 -24.19 -2.11
CA LEU A 608 11.10 -24.43 -1.24
C LEU A 608 10.73 -25.92 -1.20
N GLU A 609 10.86 -26.62 -2.31
CA GLU A 609 10.63 -28.08 -2.38
C GLU A 609 11.61 -28.85 -1.51
N ARG A 610 12.89 -28.50 -1.56
CA ARG A 610 13.91 -29.08 -0.66
C ARG A 610 13.57 -28.84 0.82
N LEU A 611 13.11 -27.64 1.19
CA LEU A 611 12.70 -27.34 2.56
C LEU A 611 11.50 -28.18 2.98
N ARG A 612 10.54 -28.44 2.07
CA ARG A 612 9.40 -29.34 2.33
C ARG A 612 9.84 -30.79 2.52
N GLU A 613 10.75 -31.28 1.68
CA GLU A 613 11.30 -32.63 1.80
C GLU A 613 12.09 -32.83 3.10
N GLN A 614 12.88 -31.85 3.51
CA GLN A 614 13.60 -31.87 4.79
C GLN A 614 12.63 -31.95 5.97
N SER A 615 11.61 -31.10 5.99
CA SER A 615 10.57 -31.13 7.03
C SER A 615 9.85 -32.46 7.11
N LEU A 616 9.56 -33.10 5.99
CA LEU A 616 8.95 -34.44 5.96
C LEU A 616 9.91 -35.53 6.46
N ALA A 617 11.20 -35.40 6.17
CA ALA A 617 12.22 -36.33 6.66
C ALA A 617 12.39 -36.27 8.19
N ASP A 618 12.23 -35.09 8.77
CA ASP A 618 12.32 -34.86 10.22
C ASP A 618 11.11 -35.46 10.99
N ILE A 619 9.95 -35.60 10.34
CA ILE A 619 8.73 -36.18 10.90
C ILE A 619 8.76 -37.75 10.78
N GLY A 620 9.60 -38.27 9.88
CA GLY A 620 9.74 -39.73 9.68
C GLY A 620 10.38 -40.44 10.85
N PRO A 621 10.26 -41.81 10.97
CA PRO A 621 10.90 -42.55 12.03
C PRO A 621 12.41 -42.30 12.00
N SER A 622 12.94 -41.78 13.10
CA SER A 622 14.37 -41.54 13.29
C SER A 622 15.17 -42.77 12.90
N LYS A 623 15.99 -42.67 11.87
CA LYS A 623 16.99 -43.71 11.60
C LYS A 623 17.91 -43.76 12.81
N SER A 624 17.78 -44.80 13.63
CA SER A 624 18.70 -45.07 14.73
C SER A 624 20.12 -45.03 14.18
N PRO A 625 21.06 -44.36 14.84
CA PRO A 625 22.45 -44.35 14.37
C PRO A 625 22.98 -45.78 14.42
N SER A 626 23.24 -46.38 13.27
CA SER A 626 23.90 -47.67 13.19
C SER A 626 25.32 -47.48 13.74
N SER A 627 25.53 -48.07 14.92
CA SER A 627 26.85 -48.19 15.50
C SER A 627 27.71 -49.17 14.69
N SER A 628 28.46 -48.68 13.74
CA SER A 628 29.60 -49.36 13.17
C SER A 628 30.87 -48.69 13.63
N LYS A 629 31.57 -49.32 14.56
CA LYS A 629 32.94 -48.93 14.90
C LYS A 629 33.85 -49.11 13.67
N PRO A 630 34.71 -48.15 13.34
CA PRO A 630 35.75 -48.38 12.37
C PRO A 630 36.91 -49.14 13.02
N VAL A 631 37.37 -50.15 12.32
CA VAL A 631 38.63 -50.84 12.55
C VAL A 631 39.76 -49.97 11.96
N ASP A 632 40.78 -49.72 12.79
CA ASP A 632 42.02 -49.06 12.40
C ASP A 632 42.74 -49.79 11.28
N THR A 633 43.10 -49.08 10.20
CA THR A 633 44.28 -49.36 9.39
C THR A 633 44.94 -48.07 8.93
N LEU A 634 46.15 -47.90 9.44
CA LEU A 634 47.11 -46.88 9.05
C LEU A 634 47.56 -47.05 7.57
N SER A 635 47.58 -45.98 6.81
CA SER A 635 48.64 -45.73 5.79
C SER A 635 48.60 -44.25 5.31
N ASP A 636 49.77 -43.66 5.34
CA ASP A 636 50.19 -42.37 4.88
C ASP A 636 49.77 -42.00 3.46
N SER A 637 49.39 -40.74 3.23
CA SER A 637 50.13 -39.82 2.30
C SER A 637 49.36 -38.51 2.09
N SER A 638 50.12 -37.48 2.27
CA SER A 638 49.90 -36.05 2.02
C SER A 638 49.10 -35.68 0.78
N SER A 639 48.09 -34.82 0.97
CA SER A 639 47.80 -33.64 0.18
C SER A 639 46.59 -32.88 0.81
N ALA A 640 46.82 -31.63 1.17
CA ALA A 640 45.82 -30.75 1.73
C ALA A 640 44.81 -30.33 0.67
N PRO A 641 43.49 -30.35 0.95
CA PRO A 641 42.50 -29.65 0.12
C PRO A 641 42.24 -28.27 0.68
N ILE A 642 42.12 -27.36 -0.25
CA ILE A 642 41.71 -25.98 -0.11
C ILE A 642 40.34 -25.93 0.63
N ALA A 643 40.30 -25.19 1.71
CA ALA A 643 39.05 -24.95 2.45
C ALA A 643 38.09 -24.10 1.61
N GLU A 644 37.02 -24.72 1.17
CA GLU A 644 35.80 -24.03 0.74
C GLU A 644 35.22 -23.29 1.94
N ARG A 645 35.20 -21.97 1.85
CA ARG A 645 34.54 -21.11 2.83
C ARG A 645 33.03 -21.24 2.62
N THR A 646 32.36 -21.86 3.54
CA THR A 646 30.91 -21.77 3.71
C THR A 646 30.48 -20.29 3.84
N PRO A 647 29.40 -19.87 3.20
CA PRO A 647 28.88 -18.53 3.42
C PRO A 647 28.42 -18.39 4.88
N VAL A 648 28.97 -17.38 5.53
CA VAL A 648 28.54 -16.99 6.87
C VAL A 648 27.10 -16.52 6.77
N ALA A 649 26.18 -17.26 7.37
CA ALA A 649 24.81 -16.80 7.59
C ALA A 649 24.88 -15.51 8.40
N ASN A 650 24.33 -14.42 7.85
CA ASN A 650 24.16 -13.17 8.56
C ASN A 650 23.30 -13.45 9.80
N ARG A 651 23.93 -13.41 10.97
CA ARG A 651 23.18 -13.35 12.22
C ARG A 651 22.61 -11.94 12.35
N PRO A 652 21.33 -11.77 12.68
CA PRO A 652 20.77 -10.47 13.00
C PRO A 652 21.50 -9.90 14.21
N SER A 653 21.99 -8.67 14.08
CA SER A 653 22.60 -7.94 15.20
C SER A 653 21.51 -7.24 15.99
N ASP A 654 21.52 -7.38 17.30
CA ASP A 654 20.59 -6.76 18.24
C ASP A 654 20.67 -5.24 18.17
N LEU A 655 19.55 -4.59 17.88
CA LEU A 655 19.37 -3.14 17.88
C LEU A 655 18.67 -2.73 19.19
N PHE A 656 19.24 -1.80 19.91
CA PHE A 656 18.70 -1.15 21.11
C PHE A 656 18.77 -1.91 22.45
N LEU A 657 19.91 -1.77 23.12
CA LEU A 657 19.94 -1.72 24.59
C LEU A 657 20.70 -0.49 25.02
N PRO A 658 20.18 0.38 25.90
CA PRO A 658 21.04 1.31 26.61
C PRO A 658 21.89 0.49 27.57
N THR A 659 23.19 0.51 27.38
CA THR A 659 24.12 -0.07 28.34
C THR A 659 24.01 0.67 29.67
N THR A 660 23.29 0.09 30.61
CA THR A 660 23.37 0.46 32.02
C THR A 660 24.69 -0.12 32.53
N ASN A 661 25.71 0.71 32.59
CA ASN A 661 26.90 0.38 33.37
C ASN A 661 26.52 0.28 34.87
N PRO A 662 26.86 -0.80 35.57
CA PRO A 662 26.68 -0.85 36.99
C PRO A 662 27.69 0.11 37.66
N SER A 663 27.15 0.95 38.51
CA SER A 663 27.88 1.88 39.37
C SER A 663 28.99 1.18 40.13
N ALA A 664 30.22 1.58 39.92
CA ALA A 664 31.34 1.31 40.84
C ALA A 664 31.37 2.38 41.96
N PRO A 665 31.84 2.03 43.16
CA PRO A 665 31.60 2.84 44.35
C PRO A 665 32.49 4.08 44.42
N ILE A 666 31.93 5.10 45.01
CA ILE A 666 32.51 6.40 45.36
C ILE A 666 33.75 6.23 46.26
N ALA A 667 34.89 6.75 45.84
CA ALA A 667 35.97 7.13 46.72
C ALA A 667 36.17 8.65 46.61
N SER A 668 36.02 9.31 47.75
CA SER A 668 36.33 10.72 48.00
C SER A 668 37.84 10.94 47.92
N ASP A 669 38.29 12.04 47.26
CA ASP A 669 39.17 13.02 47.90
C ASP A 669 39.54 14.21 46.99
N SER A 670 39.27 15.38 47.56
CA SER A 670 40.06 16.64 47.63
C SER A 670 40.63 17.33 46.36
N ALA A 671 40.11 18.49 46.16
CA ALA A 671 40.74 19.82 45.97
C ALA A 671 41.90 20.00 44.98
N SER A 672 41.75 20.90 44.00
CA SER A 672 42.59 22.10 43.83
C SER A 672 42.23 22.91 42.57
N SER A 673 41.87 24.17 42.80
CA SER A 673 42.21 25.42 42.09
C SER A 673 42.04 25.58 40.59
N ALA A 674 41.22 26.57 40.27
CA ALA A 674 41.12 27.29 38.99
C ALA A 674 42.45 28.02 38.60
N PRO A 675 42.57 28.49 37.33
CA PRO A 675 42.33 29.92 37.15
C PRO A 675 41.52 30.29 35.90
N GLN A 676 40.80 31.40 36.10
CA GLN A 676 40.13 32.20 35.07
C GLN A 676 41.14 32.88 34.14
N THR A 677 40.83 33.05 32.88
CA THR A 677 41.27 34.18 32.08
C THR A 677 40.11 34.74 31.24
N ARG A 678 39.80 35.97 31.55
CA ARG A 678 39.06 36.92 30.74
C ARG A 678 39.92 37.41 29.56
N PHE A 679 39.27 37.74 28.46
CA PHE A 679 39.57 38.89 27.57
C PHE A 679 38.55 38.81 26.44
N ASN A 680 37.88 39.78 26.01
CA ASN A 680 37.68 41.22 26.00
C ASN A 680 37.01 41.54 24.65
N GLU A 681 36.02 42.36 24.76
CA GLU A 681 35.29 43.00 23.63
C GLU A 681 36.24 43.84 22.76
N SER A 682 35.98 43.89 21.45
CA SER A 682 36.15 45.13 20.69
C SER A 682 35.22 45.23 19.50
N SER A 683 34.37 46.19 19.59
CA SER A 683 33.56 46.83 18.58
C SER A 683 34.38 47.34 17.41
N ARG A 684 33.89 47.20 16.17
CA ARG A 684 34.15 48.18 15.10
C ARG A 684 32.95 48.31 14.13
N ASN A 685 32.35 49.44 14.24
CA ASN A 685 31.52 50.13 13.22
C ASN A 685 32.32 50.38 11.95
N VAL A 686 31.71 50.15 10.76
CA VAL A 686 32.01 50.93 9.57
C VAL A 686 30.76 51.11 8.73
N GLN A 687 30.48 52.37 8.47
CA GLN A 687 29.54 53.11 7.69
C GLN A 687 29.20 52.57 6.29
N ARG A 688 27.92 52.89 5.93
CA ARG A 688 27.42 53.01 4.54
C ARG A 688 28.06 54.19 3.81
N PRO A 689 28.05 54.18 2.46
CA PRO A 689 27.67 55.36 1.73
C PRO A 689 26.50 55.14 0.78
N SER A 690 25.71 56.17 0.70
CA SER A 690 24.59 56.47 -0.19
C SER A 690 25.12 57.04 -1.54
N GLY A 691 24.28 56.88 -2.57
CA GLY A 691 24.30 57.63 -3.83
C GLY A 691 23.88 56.68 -4.96
N GLY A 692 22.92 56.84 -5.77
CA GLY A 692 22.26 58.03 -6.32
C GLY A 692 22.20 57.86 -7.84
N GLY A 693 21.00 57.80 -8.42
CA GLY A 693 20.82 58.30 -9.79
C GLY A 693 20.47 57.27 -10.88
N GLY A 694 19.24 57.29 -11.34
CA GLY A 694 18.89 57.68 -12.70
C GLY A 694 18.54 56.56 -13.69
N GLY A 695 17.28 56.44 -13.99
CA GLY A 695 16.68 56.67 -15.31
C GLY A 695 16.64 55.51 -16.29
N GLY A 696 15.44 55.22 -16.78
CA GLY A 696 15.26 54.67 -18.11
C GLY A 696 14.30 53.48 -18.19
N GLY A 697 13.06 53.75 -18.55
CA GLY A 697 12.00 52.76 -18.77
C GLY A 697 12.22 51.94 -20.04
N ALA A 698 11.76 50.75 -20.00
CA ALA A 698 11.33 49.99 -21.18
C ALA A 698 10.10 49.19 -20.80
N ILE A 699 9.02 49.46 -21.49
CA ILE A 699 7.72 48.85 -21.39
C ILE A 699 7.76 47.55 -22.18
N ASP A 700 7.42 46.43 -21.50
CA ASP A 700 7.31 45.10 -22.08
C ASP A 700 5.94 44.95 -22.80
N PRO A 701 5.87 44.41 -24.04
CA PRO A 701 4.66 44.41 -24.89
C PRO A 701 3.64 43.29 -24.57
N ILE A 702 3.76 42.54 -23.48
CA ILE A 702 2.89 41.36 -23.19
C ILE A 702 1.64 41.72 -22.37
N SER A 703 1.53 42.92 -21.84
CA SER A 703 0.37 43.33 -21.01
C SER A 703 -0.84 43.83 -21.75
N CYS A 704 -0.82 43.90 -23.10
CA CYS A 704 -1.95 44.44 -23.91
C CYS A 704 -2.87 43.41 -24.55
N ALA A 705 -2.63 42.08 -24.36
CA ALA A 705 -3.43 41.03 -25.02
C ALA A 705 -4.55 40.42 -24.15
N ILE A 706 -4.67 40.79 -22.88
CA ILE A 706 -5.67 40.19 -21.94
C ILE A 706 -6.94 41.05 -21.78
N ALA A 707 -6.97 42.27 -22.26
CA ALA A 707 -8.13 43.17 -22.10
C ALA A 707 -9.17 43.12 -23.24
N LEU A 708 -8.96 42.33 -24.30
CA LEU A 708 -9.89 42.23 -25.44
C LEU A 708 -10.62 40.89 -25.58
N GLY A 709 -10.40 39.96 -24.66
CA GLY A 709 -11.04 38.62 -24.67
C GLY A 709 -12.35 38.49 -23.87
N MET A 710 -12.74 39.48 -23.05
CA MET A 710 -13.92 39.36 -22.16
C MET A 710 -15.17 40.12 -22.64
N ALA A 711 -15.20 40.72 -23.83
CA ALA A 711 -16.37 41.41 -24.35
C ALA A 711 -17.19 40.58 -25.37
N GLY A 712 -16.80 39.35 -25.71
CA GLY A 712 -17.45 38.51 -26.73
C GLY A 712 -18.42 37.42 -26.19
N ALA A 713 -18.44 37.14 -24.91
CA ALA A 713 -19.20 36.01 -24.36
C ALA A 713 -20.59 36.36 -23.80
N SER A 714 -20.97 37.63 -23.69
CA SER A 714 -22.25 38.05 -23.11
C SER A 714 -23.37 38.37 -24.16
N ALA A 715 -23.09 38.27 -25.46
CA ALA A 715 -24.09 38.51 -26.50
C ALA A 715 -24.76 37.25 -27.08
N TRP A 716 -24.35 36.04 -26.70
CA TRP A 716 -24.91 34.79 -27.27
C TRP A 716 -25.96 34.10 -26.40
N ALA A 717 -26.23 34.58 -25.20
CA ALA A 717 -27.20 34.01 -24.27
C ALA A 717 -28.58 34.69 -24.23
N ALA A 718 -28.78 35.81 -24.99
CA ALA A 718 -30.03 36.58 -24.97
C ALA A 718 -30.99 36.31 -26.16
N GLY A 719 -30.67 35.41 -27.10
CA GLY A 719 -31.37 35.23 -28.37
C GLY A 719 -32.39 34.05 -28.44
N ARG A 720 -32.59 33.27 -27.40
CA ARG A 720 -33.51 32.11 -27.43
C ARG A 720 -34.53 32.09 -26.29
N ARG A 721 -35.41 33.13 -26.25
CA ARG A 721 -36.66 33.04 -25.54
C ARG A 721 -37.67 33.99 -26.25
N ARG A 722 -38.31 33.49 -27.31
CA ARG A 722 -39.65 33.93 -27.76
C ARG A 722 -40.11 33.06 -28.94
N SER A 723 -41.21 32.39 -28.69
CA SER A 723 -42.18 31.68 -29.54
C SER A 723 -42.17 30.16 -29.17
N THR A 724 -43.26 29.59 -28.70
CA THR A 724 -44.64 29.66 -29.14
C THR A 724 -45.57 29.19 -28.05
N LYS A 725 -46.64 29.95 -27.82
CA LYS A 725 -47.91 29.51 -27.26
C LYS A 725 -48.76 28.98 -28.40
N SER A 726 -49.41 27.85 -28.21
CA SER A 726 -50.85 27.64 -28.58
C SER A 726 -51.22 26.16 -28.27
N GLU A 727 -52.07 25.97 -27.32
CA GLU A 727 -53.13 24.96 -27.26
C GLU A 727 -54.31 25.35 -28.17
N PRO A 728 -55.39 24.54 -28.41
CA PRO A 728 -55.83 23.29 -27.77
C PRO A 728 -56.54 22.29 -28.71
N SER A 729 -57.09 21.26 -28.12
CA SER A 729 -58.38 20.57 -28.35
C SER A 729 -58.39 19.20 -29.05
N GLU A 730 -58.88 18.24 -28.24
CA GLU A 730 -60.05 17.32 -28.47
C GLU A 730 -59.94 16.28 -29.60
N THR A 731 -60.09 15.06 -29.30
CA THR A 731 -61.15 14.13 -28.97
C THR A 731 -60.96 12.74 -29.63
N LYS A 732 -61.22 11.71 -28.83
CA LYS A 732 -61.87 10.43 -29.19
C LYS A 732 -61.28 9.53 -30.31
N ASN A 733 -60.78 8.39 -29.98
CA ASN A 733 -61.51 7.10 -29.80
C ASN A 733 -60.53 6.09 -29.13
#